data_91a5924b92af4bc1852f4f07733d8ba2
#
_entry.id   91a5924b92af4bc1852f4f07733d8ba2
#
_cell.length_a   1.000
_cell.length_b   1.000
_cell.length_c   1.000
_cell.angle_alpha   90.00
_cell.angle_beta   90.00
_cell.angle_gamma   90.00
#
_symmetry.space_group_name_H-M   'P 1'
#
loop_
_entity.id
_entity.type
_entity.pdbx_description
1 polymer ?
#
loop_
_entity_poly.entity_id
_entity_poly.type
_entity_poly.pdbx_seq_one_letter_code
_entity_poly.pdbx_strand_id
1 'polypeptide(L)'
;MKSNFSKGLLLTALITGSVIWGDTNVFAEELQEYTLDQMVVTATRTEKRDVDVPASTTVITSKQLEDSGSNSIAEVLGKQAGIEYKSFGPLGTSMGTMINEVNIRGISNGTLVLVNGNPISWRGKYNLESIPTDSIERIEIVKSGGSVLYGSEAMGGVVNIITKKKGSNKISVGYGNRSHQNYRVNVGDEKFTAGYSLEKMGRVNYRSISDVNYPSKKPVLKGKTRTDADDIKKQSVNLGYNFNDRLSLAYNYYESQVNYQRIFVDVEKGDAKIDDQFNGRLYTTKQNNIQLNYKDDDYKASIYYNITNVESEGPTFYDTDTKTGGAKKFSLYHTKERNSTVGTDLQRNWKIGEKAQAVLGVDYQHEMYEKSVFSGGSLSRDIWAVFGQWDQKFDDKNSMIFGARETWTTNAFRDQNYNNFSGAVQYIHKLDDDQTIYASYTESFIMPTYAQMNGASDTAKPNPDLKPQTGKNYELGWKKVSDNHSWKAALYHIDIKDNISATWTASRAEYTYKNEDFKNTGIELTCDIEGDNGFSYNYGVNYSDPKVKAKTGKTYWDRKFGRWQLNGGITYAKDKFRSSLTGSYLADRVNTPSSAHSSKTKPYFITTLNATYSPDKNSDITLTIDNLLNRQDNLNHSGSDYYAVPTSFLLTYTYKF
;
A
#
# COMPACT_ATOMS: atom_id res chain seq x y z
N MET A 1 -24.02 14.57 31.54
CA MET A 1 -24.07 15.92 30.93
C MET A 1 -23.61 15.79 29.49
N LYS A 2 -24.55 15.95 28.55
CA LYS A 2 -24.25 15.92 27.11
C LYS A 2 -23.66 17.28 26.71
N SER A 3 -22.40 17.39 26.37
CA SER A 3 -21.84 18.58 25.78
C SER A 3 -22.11 18.58 24.28
N ASN A 4 -23.08 19.36 23.86
CA ASN A 4 -23.26 19.77 22.47
C ASN A 4 -22.15 20.78 22.12
N PHE A 5 -20.99 20.33 21.64
CA PHE A 5 -20.07 21.21 20.95
C PHE A 5 -20.67 21.49 19.56
N SER A 6 -21.10 22.74 19.38
CA SER A 6 -21.84 23.17 18.22
C SER A 6 -21.00 23.10 16.96
N LYS A 7 -21.55 22.48 15.93
CA LYS A 7 -20.99 22.40 14.56
C LYS A 7 -20.71 23.78 13.92
N GLY A 8 -21.11 24.89 14.61
CA GLY A 8 -20.92 26.27 14.15
C GLY A 8 -19.54 26.85 14.43
N LEU A 9 -18.79 26.34 15.42
CA LEU A 9 -17.54 26.98 15.82
C LEU A 9 -16.35 26.62 14.87
N LEU A 10 -16.40 25.47 14.21
CA LEU A 10 -15.35 25.06 13.25
C LEU A 10 -15.46 25.82 11.91
N LEU A 11 -16.67 26.18 11.49
CA LEU A 11 -16.86 26.99 10.26
C LEU A 11 -16.45 28.43 10.45
N THR A 12 -16.64 28.98 11.67
CA THR A 12 -16.31 30.39 11.99
C THR A 12 -14.80 30.60 12.09
N ALA A 13 -14.02 29.60 12.53
CA ALA A 13 -12.58 29.69 12.59
C ALA A 13 -11.90 29.66 11.19
N LEU A 14 -12.57 29.11 10.19
CA LEU A 14 -12.09 29.10 8.79
C LEU A 14 -12.37 30.42 8.06
N ILE A 15 -13.33 31.23 8.53
CA ILE A 15 -13.74 32.48 7.86
C ILE A 15 -13.09 33.71 8.50
N THR A 16 -12.70 33.67 9.78
CA THR A 16 -12.10 34.83 10.48
C THR A 16 -10.57 34.93 10.38
N GLY A 17 -9.88 34.00 9.75
CA GLY A 17 -8.43 34.06 9.51
C GLY A 17 -7.97 35.01 8.41
N SER A 18 -8.89 35.74 7.75
CA SER A 18 -8.58 36.55 6.56
C SER A 18 -8.38 38.04 6.82
N VAL A 19 -8.30 38.51 8.05
CA VAL A 19 -8.10 39.96 8.32
C VAL A 19 -7.06 40.18 9.41
N ILE A 20 -5.78 40.13 9.04
CA ILE A 20 -4.73 40.94 9.71
C ILE A 20 -3.82 41.47 8.58
N TRP A 21 -3.99 42.75 8.32
CA TRP A 21 -3.16 43.54 7.43
C TRP A 21 -1.82 43.85 8.09
N GLY A 22 -0.75 43.58 7.38
CA GLY A 22 0.58 44.06 7.68
C GLY A 22 1.44 43.96 6.43
N ASP A 23 1.73 45.08 5.80
CA ASP A 23 2.68 45.20 4.68
C ASP A 23 4.02 44.63 5.05
N THR A 24 4.44 43.56 4.41
CA THR A 24 5.82 43.12 4.37
C THR A 24 6.14 42.56 2.99
N ASN A 25 7.25 42.99 2.42
CA ASN A 25 7.77 42.57 1.14
C ASN A 25 7.66 41.05 0.95
N VAL A 26 6.85 40.68 -0.03
CA VAL A 26 6.68 39.30 -0.49
C VAL A 26 7.97 38.90 -1.23
N PHE A 27 8.80 38.09 -0.61
CA PHE A 27 9.74 37.28 -1.37
C PHE A 27 8.94 36.10 -1.90
N ALA A 28 8.49 36.18 -3.13
CA ALA A 28 8.03 35.03 -3.87
C ALA A 28 9.27 34.11 -4.04
N GLU A 29 9.32 33.04 -3.24
CA GLU A 29 10.09 31.86 -3.64
C GLU A 29 9.41 31.42 -4.97
N GLU A 30 10.17 31.30 -6.06
CA GLU A 30 9.68 30.70 -7.29
C GLU A 30 9.09 29.34 -6.90
N LEU A 31 7.78 29.27 -6.85
CA LEU A 31 7.07 27.99 -6.77
C LEU A 31 7.60 27.19 -7.95
N GLN A 32 8.33 26.12 -7.68
CA GLN A 32 8.76 25.21 -8.76
C GLN A 32 7.52 24.92 -9.58
N GLU A 33 7.58 25.32 -10.85
CA GLU A 33 6.48 25.19 -11.80
C GLU A 33 6.08 23.70 -11.83
N TYR A 34 4.96 23.42 -11.22
CA TYR A 34 4.44 22.06 -11.11
C TYR A 34 3.81 21.71 -12.44
N THR A 35 4.40 20.78 -13.16
CA THR A 35 3.80 20.27 -14.41
C THR A 35 3.14 18.92 -14.15
N LEU A 36 1.91 18.75 -14.62
CA LEU A 36 1.20 17.46 -14.59
C LEU A 36 1.74 16.48 -15.63
N ASP A 37 2.53 16.95 -16.59
CA ASP A 37 3.21 16.11 -17.57
C ASP A 37 4.52 15.52 -17.01
N GLN A 38 4.35 14.51 -16.17
CA GLN A 38 5.44 13.85 -15.44
C GLN A 38 6.16 12.80 -16.30
N MET A 39 7.48 12.69 -16.08
CA MET A 39 8.25 11.57 -16.61
C MET A 39 8.03 10.30 -15.79
N VAL A 40 7.75 9.19 -16.46
CA VAL A 40 7.52 7.86 -15.89
C VAL A 40 8.59 6.90 -16.35
N VAL A 41 9.21 6.18 -15.43
CA VAL A 41 10.22 5.15 -15.70
C VAL A 41 9.68 3.75 -15.51
N THR A 42 8.80 3.57 -14.52
CA THR A 42 8.34 2.24 -14.08
C THR A 42 7.60 1.47 -15.17
N ALA A 43 6.84 2.14 -16.01
CA ALA A 43 6.03 1.47 -17.02
C ALA A 43 6.82 0.81 -18.16
N THR A 44 8.01 1.32 -18.47
CA THR A 44 8.82 0.91 -19.63
C THR A 44 10.30 0.67 -19.30
N ARG A 45 10.70 0.80 -18.04
CA ARG A 45 12.10 0.81 -17.56
C ARG A 45 13.00 1.88 -18.23
N THR A 46 12.41 2.75 -19.04
CA THR A 46 13.03 3.91 -19.69
C THR A 46 12.18 5.15 -19.42
N GLU A 47 12.80 6.31 -19.42
CA GLU A 47 12.10 7.58 -19.18
C GLU A 47 11.19 7.94 -20.34
N LYS A 48 9.90 8.14 -20.08
CA LYS A 48 8.89 8.60 -21.04
C LYS A 48 7.95 9.61 -20.39
N ARG A 49 7.40 10.53 -21.17
CA ARG A 49 6.27 11.34 -20.73
C ARG A 49 5.09 10.42 -20.42
N ASP A 50 4.29 10.75 -19.43
CA ASP A 50 3.12 9.95 -19.05
C ASP A 50 2.17 9.71 -20.25
N VAL A 51 1.97 10.71 -21.09
CA VAL A 51 1.15 10.62 -22.30
C VAL A 51 1.67 9.57 -23.31
N ASP A 52 2.96 9.28 -23.30
CA ASP A 52 3.63 8.31 -24.18
C ASP A 52 3.70 6.88 -23.59
N VAL A 53 3.04 6.65 -22.46
CA VAL A 53 3.01 5.34 -21.79
C VAL A 53 1.69 4.64 -22.07
N PRO A 54 1.68 3.42 -22.67
CA PRO A 54 0.46 2.68 -23.02
C PRO A 54 -0.10 1.87 -21.85
N ALA A 55 -0.29 2.53 -20.71
CA ALA A 55 -0.86 1.96 -19.49
C ALA A 55 -1.52 3.06 -18.65
N SER A 56 -2.48 2.70 -17.80
CA SER A 56 -2.99 3.61 -16.77
C SER A 56 -1.91 3.86 -15.73
N THR A 57 -1.45 5.09 -15.61
CA THR A 57 -0.34 5.52 -14.75
C THR A 57 -0.80 6.64 -13.83
N THR A 58 -0.18 6.69 -12.65
CA THR A 58 -0.30 7.80 -11.70
C THR A 58 1.08 8.12 -11.14
N VAL A 59 1.45 9.39 -11.13
CA VAL A 59 2.65 9.87 -10.44
C VAL A 59 2.20 10.75 -9.28
N ILE A 60 2.68 10.46 -8.09
CA ILE A 60 2.44 11.25 -6.89
C ILE A 60 3.76 11.92 -6.52
N THR A 61 3.82 13.23 -6.61
CA THR A 61 5.02 14.01 -6.33
C THR A 61 5.25 14.22 -4.84
N SER A 62 6.46 14.64 -4.45
CA SER A 62 6.75 15.02 -3.05
C SER A 62 5.82 16.13 -2.55
N LYS A 63 5.46 17.09 -3.41
CA LYS A 63 4.51 18.16 -3.07
C LYS A 63 3.11 17.59 -2.77
N GLN A 64 2.59 16.69 -3.62
CA GLN A 64 1.31 16.04 -3.38
C GLN A 64 1.32 15.16 -2.12
N LEU A 65 2.45 14.53 -1.80
CA LEU A 65 2.64 13.81 -0.53
C LEU A 65 2.54 14.76 0.67
N GLU A 66 3.20 15.90 0.61
CA GLU A 66 3.13 16.93 1.65
C GLU A 66 1.71 17.51 1.76
N ASP A 67 1.04 17.80 0.64
CA ASP A 67 -0.32 18.32 0.60
C ASP A 67 -1.35 17.35 1.14
N SER A 68 -1.12 16.04 0.99
CA SER A 68 -2.02 15.02 1.51
C SER A 68 -2.12 15.01 3.05
N GLY A 69 -1.11 15.58 3.72
CA GLY A 69 -0.94 15.56 5.18
C GLY A 69 -0.78 14.16 5.77
N SER A 70 -0.74 13.13 4.93
CA SER A 70 -0.60 11.77 5.40
C SER A 70 0.84 11.40 5.69
N ASN A 71 1.07 10.79 6.84
CA ASN A 71 2.34 10.21 7.23
C ASN A 71 2.48 8.75 6.76
N SER A 72 1.50 8.25 6.03
CA SER A 72 1.38 6.86 5.56
C SER A 72 1.32 6.83 4.04
N ILE A 73 2.27 6.16 3.40
CA ILE A 73 2.25 5.92 1.95
C ILE A 73 0.97 5.16 1.56
N ALA A 74 0.60 4.20 2.36
CA ALA A 74 -0.55 3.37 2.10
C ALA A 74 -1.87 4.17 2.10
N GLU A 75 -2.02 5.15 2.98
CA GLU A 75 -3.16 6.06 2.96
C GLU A 75 -3.16 6.96 1.72
N VAL A 76 -1.99 7.43 1.30
CA VAL A 76 -1.85 8.22 0.07
C VAL A 76 -2.26 7.39 -1.15
N LEU A 77 -1.81 6.14 -1.23
CA LEU A 77 -2.18 5.22 -2.30
C LEU A 77 -3.68 4.91 -2.30
N GLY A 78 -4.29 4.72 -1.13
CA GLY A 78 -5.73 4.46 -1.00
C GLY A 78 -6.62 5.63 -1.41
N LYS A 79 -6.05 6.83 -1.62
CA LYS A 79 -6.74 8.00 -2.19
C LYS A 79 -6.66 8.05 -3.71
N GLN A 80 -6.03 7.07 -4.36
CA GLN A 80 -5.94 6.98 -5.83
C GLN A 80 -7.04 6.08 -6.41
N ALA A 81 -7.60 6.46 -7.56
CA ALA A 81 -8.63 5.66 -8.24
C ALA A 81 -8.11 4.25 -8.58
N GLY A 82 -8.94 3.23 -8.42
CA GLY A 82 -8.59 1.83 -8.70
C GLY A 82 -7.60 1.21 -7.72
N ILE A 83 -7.22 1.94 -6.67
CA ILE A 83 -6.33 1.44 -5.62
C ILE A 83 -7.08 1.39 -4.29
N GLU A 84 -7.02 0.28 -3.63
CA GLU A 84 -7.58 0.11 -2.31
C GLU A 84 -6.48 -0.29 -1.33
N TYR A 85 -6.47 0.40 -0.23
CA TYR A 85 -5.57 0.16 0.88
C TYR A 85 -6.28 -0.55 2.02
N LYS A 86 -5.61 -1.54 2.57
CA LYS A 86 -6.08 -2.28 3.72
C LYS A 86 -5.04 -2.21 4.82
N SER A 87 -5.35 -1.49 5.89
CA SER A 87 -4.62 -1.52 7.16
C SER A 87 -5.60 -1.64 8.32
N PHE A 88 -5.23 -2.34 9.35
CA PHE A 88 -6.06 -2.50 10.54
C PHE A 88 -5.48 -1.80 11.76
N GLY A 89 -4.21 -1.38 11.71
CA GLY A 89 -3.55 -0.71 12.80
C GLY A 89 -3.59 0.82 12.70
N PRO A 90 -3.62 1.53 13.83
CA PRO A 90 -3.38 2.97 13.84
C PRO A 90 -2.00 3.28 13.28
N LEU A 91 -1.82 4.45 12.67
CA LEU A 91 -0.57 4.89 12.03
C LEU A 91 -0.05 3.95 10.93
N GLY A 92 -0.92 3.16 10.30
CA GLY A 92 -0.52 2.17 9.31
C GLY A 92 0.19 0.94 9.91
N THR A 93 0.26 0.79 11.22
CA THR A 93 0.85 -0.39 11.87
C THR A 93 0.05 -1.65 11.56
N SER A 94 0.72 -2.77 11.46
CA SER A 94 0.08 -4.05 11.18
C SER A 94 -0.42 -4.71 12.46
N MET A 95 -1.72 -4.99 12.54
CA MET A 95 -2.29 -5.86 13.56
C MET A 95 -2.45 -7.26 12.99
N GLY A 96 -1.48 -8.10 13.21
CA GLY A 96 -1.41 -9.45 12.66
C GLY A 96 -0.21 -9.62 11.74
N THR A 97 -0.14 -10.76 11.11
CA THR A 97 0.93 -11.06 10.17
C THR A 97 0.76 -10.23 8.89
N MET A 98 1.25 -9.00 8.91
CA MET A 98 1.29 -8.05 7.80
C MET A 98 -0.03 -7.95 7.03
N ILE A 99 -0.91 -7.10 7.53
CA ILE A 99 -2.22 -6.86 6.92
C ILE A 99 -2.24 -5.54 6.12
N ASN A 100 -1.08 -4.88 5.98
CA ASN A 100 -0.96 -3.77 5.05
C ASN A 100 -0.90 -4.33 3.64
N GLU A 101 -1.95 -4.12 2.89
CA GLU A 101 -2.12 -4.64 1.55
C GLU A 101 -2.63 -3.52 0.65
N VAL A 102 -1.95 -3.32 -0.48
CA VAL A 102 -2.43 -2.47 -1.57
C VAL A 102 -2.97 -3.37 -2.66
N ASN A 103 -4.22 -3.17 -3.03
CA ASN A 103 -4.87 -3.90 -4.09
C ASN A 103 -5.17 -2.96 -5.25
N ILE A 104 -4.68 -3.29 -6.42
CA ILE A 104 -4.99 -2.56 -7.64
C ILE A 104 -6.09 -3.31 -8.37
N ARG A 105 -7.19 -2.59 -8.69
CA ARG A 105 -8.34 -3.14 -9.43
C ARG A 105 -8.91 -4.43 -8.82
N GLY A 106 -8.92 -4.52 -7.49
CA GLY A 106 -9.51 -5.64 -6.75
C GLY A 106 -8.71 -6.94 -6.78
N ILE A 107 -7.44 -6.93 -7.22
CA ILE A 107 -6.58 -8.12 -7.24
C ILE A 107 -5.83 -8.21 -5.92
N SER A 108 -6.16 -9.22 -5.12
CA SER A 108 -5.42 -9.49 -3.87
C SER A 108 -4.04 -10.06 -4.14
N ASN A 109 -3.03 -9.60 -3.40
CA ASN A 109 -1.63 -10.01 -3.52
C ASN A 109 -1.04 -9.86 -4.94
N GLY A 110 -1.62 -8.98 -5.75
CA GLY A 110 -1.23 -8.76 -7.14
C GLY A 110 -0.55 -7.41 -7.40
N THR A 111 -0.10 -6.73 -6.37
CA THR A 111 0.61 -5.46 -6.50
C THR A 111 2.06 -5.66 -6.11
N LEU A 112 2.98 -5.40 -7.03
CA LEU A 112 4.41 -5.39 -6.75
C LEU A 112 4.84 -4.01 -6.25
N VAL A 113 5.49 -3.95 -5.10
CA VAL A 113 6.04 -2.71 -4.56
C VAL A 113 7.57 -2.72 -4.69
N LEU A 114 8.09 -1.64 -5.27
CA LEU A 114 9.50 -1.40 -5.48
C LEU A 114 9.96 -0.17 -4.69
N VAL A 115 11.20 -0.18 -4.24
CA VAL A 115 11.91 1.00 -3.77
C VAL A 115 13.13 1.21 -4.67
N ASN A 116 13.18 2.33 -5.38
CA ASN A 116 14.21 2.63 -6.39
C ASN A 116 14.35 1.54 -7.45
N GLY A 117 13.25 0.89 -7.82
CA GLY A 117 13.21 -0.19 -8.80
C GLY A 117 13.52 -1.60 -8.25
N ASN A 118 13.86 -1.75 -6.98
CA ASN A 118 14.12 -3.04 -6.36
C ASN A 118 12.91 -3.51 -5.53
N PRO A 119 12.47 -4.78 -5.65
CA PRO A 119 11.30 -5.26 -4.95
C PRO A 119 11.54 -5.32 -3.43
N ILE A 120 10.50 -4.91 -2.69
CA ILE A 120 10.40 -5.14 -1.25
C ILE A 120 9.23 -6.10 -1.04
N SER A 121 9.50 -7.31 -0.59
CA SER A 121 8.46 -8.32 -0.44
C SER A 121 8.56 -9.05 0.89
N TRP A 122 7.41 -9.39 1.43
CA TRP A 122 7.28 -10.31 2.54
C TRP A 122 5.98 -11.12 2.39
N ARG A 123 6.10 -12.42 2.10
CA ARG A 123 4.95 -13.33 1.89
C ARG A 123 3.94 -12.83 0.84
N GLY A 124 4.40 -12.13 -0.20
CA GLY A 124 3.50 -11.48 -1.14
C GLY A 124 2.74 -10.28 -0.57
N LYS A 125 3.24 -9.68 0.50
CA LYS A 125 2.72 -8.46 1.13
C LYS A 125 3.85 -7.48 1.37
N TYR A 126 3.51 -6.22 1.56
CA TYR A 126 4.49 -5.13 1.65
C TYR A 126 4.23 -4.30 2.88
N ASN A 127 5.31 -3.84 3.51
CA ASN A 127 5.23 -2.84 4.55
C ASN A 127 5.51 -1.46 3.94
N LEU A 128 4.46 -0.78 3.54
CA LEU A 128 4.57 0.54 2.91
C LEU A 128 5.01 1.64 3.89
N GLU A 129 4.86 1.40 5.19
CA GLU A 129 5.26 2.34 6.23
C GLU A 129 6.78 2.36 6.49
N SER A 130 7.53 1.47 5.83
CA SER A 130 8.99 1.38 5.99
C SER A 130 9.74 2.58 5.42
N ILE A 131 9.14 3.34 4.51
CA ILE A 131 9.73 4.52 3.90
C ILE A 131 8.94 5.76 4.37
N PRO A 132 9.54 6.68 5.12
CA PRO A 132 8.89 7.93 5.49
C PRO A 132 8.54 8.77 4.27
N THR A 133 7.36 9.38 4.28
CA THR A 133 6.90 10.25 3.17
C THR A 133 7.88 11.39 2.86
N ASP A 134 8.57 11.90 3.87
CA ASP A 134 9.58 12.94 3.73
C ASP A 134 10.82 12.55 2.91
N SER A 135 11.12 11.24 2.86
CA SER A 135 12.26 10.69 2.11
C SER A 135 11.92 10.38 0.66
N ILE A 136 10.66 10.61 0.24
CA ILE A 136 10.18 10.25 -1.08
C ILE A 136 10.27 11.46 -2.02
N GLU A 137 10.83 11.24 -3.19
CA GLU A 137 10.83 12.19 -4.31
C GLU A 137 9.49 12.10 -5.06
N ARG A 138 9.08 10.87 -5.41
CA ARG A 138 7.80 10.59 -6.05
C ARG A 138 7.42 9.11 -5.94
N ILE A 139 6.16 8.81 -6.17
CA ILE A 139 5.65 7.44 -6.29
C ILE A 139 5.10 7.27 -7.69
N GLU A 140 5.60 6.30 -8.44
CA GLU A 140 5.08 5.94 -9.75
C GLU A 140 4.22 4.68 -9.64
N ILE A 141 3.01 4.73 -10.18
CA ILE A 141 2.04 3.64 -10.14
C ILE A 141 1.67 3.27 -11.56
N VAL A 142 1.79 2.00 -11.90
CA VAL A 142 1.36 1.43 -13.18
C VAL A 142 0.28 0.40 -12.90
N LYS A 143 -0.94 0.64 -13.40
CA LYS A 143 -2.12 -0.18 -13.09
C LYS A 143 -2.43 -1.20 -14.19
N SER A 144 -1.43 -1.89 -14.66
CA SER A 144 -1.56 -2.98 -15.63
C SER A 144 -0.53 -4.05 -15.34
N GLY A 145 -0.67 -5.23 -15.93
CA GLY A 145 0.28 -6.32 -15.72
C GLY A 145 1.72 -5.93 -16.02
N GLY A 146 2.53 -5.74 -14.98
CA GLY A 146 3.95 -5.39 -15.07
C GLY A 146 4.90 -6.60 -15.07
N SER A 147 4.37 -7.82 -15.15
CA SER A 147 5.17 -9.03 -14.96
C SER A 147 6.24 -9.24 -16.01
N VAL A 148 6.06 -8.73 -17.23
CA VAL A 148 7.10 -8.79 -18.26
C VAL A 148 8.39 -8.09 -17.80
N LEU A 149 8.27 -6.92 -17.19
CA LEU A 149 9.44 -6.15 -16.75
C LEU A 149 9.91 -6.51 -15.33
N TYR A 150 8.99 -6.91 -14.44
CA TYR A 150 9.26 -7.01 -13.01
C TYR A 150 9.00 -8.41 -12.41
N GLY A 151 8.46 -9.35 -13.20
CA GLY A 151 8.25 -10.73 -12.78
C GLY A 151 6.98 -10.94 -11.95
N SER A 152 7.06 -11.83 -10.99
CA SER A 152 5.94 -12.23 -10.13
C SER A 152 5.38 -11.06 -9.33
N GLU A 153 4.11 -11.16 -8.93
CA GLU A 153 3.36 -10.21 -8.09
C GLU A 153 2.92 -8.91 -8.78
N ALA A 154 3.32 -8.64 -10.03
CA ALA A 154 2.93 -7.46 -10.78
C ALA A 154 1.65 -7.64 -11.63
N MET A 155 0.69 -8.46 -11.15
CA MET A 155 -0.54 -8.81 -11.90
C MET A 155 -1.55 -7.67 -11.94
N GLY A 156 -1.81 -7.00 -10.83
CA GLY A 156 -2.66 -5.81 -10.74
C GLY A 156 -1.92 -4.54 -11.12
N GLY A 157 -0.61 -4.53 -10.89
CA GLY A 157 0.23 -3.38 -11.18
C GLY A 157 1.51 -3.32 -10.34
N VAL A 158 2.22 -2.23 -10.53
CA VAL A 158 3.49 -1.92 -9.87
C VAL A 158 3.40 -0.57 -9.18
N VAL A 159 3.88 -0.48 -7.97
CA VAL A 159 4.08 0.76 -7.21
C VAL A 159 5.58 0.92 -6.97
N ASN A 160 6.20 1.92 -7.55
CA ASN A 160 7.62 2.20 -7.36
C ASN A 160 7.81 3.49 -6.55
N ILE A 161 8.38 3.35 -5.37
CA ILE A 161 8.71 4.45 -4.46
C ILE A 161 10.13 4.90 -4.78
N ILE A 162 10.27 6.13 -5.28
CA ILE A 162 11.54 6.72 -5.62
C ILE A 162 11.95 7.66 -4.50
N THR A 163 13.09 7.39 -3.88
CA THR A 163 13.60 8.17 -2.76
C THR A 163 14.42 9.37 -3.23
N LYS A 164 14.41 10.43 -2.44
CA LYS A 164 15.19 11.65 -2.71
C LYS A 164 16.69 11.33 -2.75
N LYS A 165 17.35 11.80 -3.78
CA LYS A 165 18.83 11.71 -3.92
C LYS A 165 19.55 12.86 -3.22
N LYS A 166 18.89 14.00 -3.06
CA LYS A 166 19.41 15.19 -2.39
C LYS A 166 18.78 15.31 -1.01
N GLY A 167 19.59 15.59 -0.01
CA GLY A 167 19.12 15.81 1.35
C GLY A 167 18.23 17.06 1.46
N SER A 168 17.29 17.01 2.38
CA SER A 168 16.56 18.19 2.86
C SER A 168 16.90 18.38 4.33
N ASN A 169 17.38 19.58 4.69
CA ASN A 169 17.74 19.87 6.08
C ASN A 169 16.51 20.37 6.81
N LYS A 170 15.86 19.51 7.60
CA LYS A 170 14.66 19.87 8.36
C LYS A 170 14.49 19.04 9.62
N ILE A 171 13.90 19.66 10.63
CA ILE A 171 13.47 19.02 11.87
C ILE A 171 11.98 19.28 12.03
N SER A 172 11.21 18.24 12.38
CA SER A 172 9.78 18.37 12.63
C SER A 172 9.42 17.75 13.98
N VAL A 173 8.55 18.44 14.72
CA VAL A 173 7.99 17.96 15.99
C VAL A 173 6.48 18.17 15.96
N GLY A 174 5.74 17.10 16.22
CA GLY A 174 4.28 17.13 16.21
C GLY A 174 3.68 16.55 17.49
N TYR A 175 2.53 17.12 17.89
CA TYR A 175 1.74 16.62 19.01
C TYR A 175 0.25 16.67 18.69
N GLY A 176 -0.49 15.64 19.08
CA GLY A 176 -1.90 15.51 18.77
C GLY A 176 -2.73 14.84 19.87
N ASN A 177 -3.98 14.57 19.58
CA ASN A 177 -4.84 13.84 20.50
C ASN A 177 -4.35 12.38 20.68
N ARG A 178 -4.82 11.70 21.73
CA ARG A 178 -4.35 10.36 22.14
C ARG A 178 -2.85 10.29 22.37
N SER A 179 -2.24 11.38 22.89
CA SER A 179 -0.79 11.47 23.05
C SER A 179 -0.02 11.14 21.77
N HIS A 180 -0.58 11.48 20.61
CA HIS A 180 0.07 11.31 19.32
C HIS A 180 1.29 12.23 19.26
N GLN A 181 2.45 11.67 18.98
CA GLN A 181 3.74 12.35 18.92
C GLN A 181 4.46 11.95 17.63
N ASN A 182 5.04 12.93 16.97
CA ASN A 182 5.81 12.75 15.75
C ASN A 182 7.12 13.54 15.85
N TYR A 183 8.24 12.89 15.59
CA TYR A 183 9.56 13.47 15.59
C TYR A 183 10.28 13.06 14.31
N ARG A 184 10.81 14.02 13.55
CA ARG A 184 11.55 13.76 12.32
C ARG A 184 12.76 14.65 12.22
N VAL A 185 13.84 14.09 11.71
CA VAL A 185 15.06 14.81 11.36
C VAL A 185 15.51 14.30 10.00
N ASN A 186 15.71 15.21 9.07
CA ASN A 186 16.34 14.93 7.78
C ASN A 186 17.49 15.89 7.60
N VAL A 187 18.65 15.35 7.23
CA VAL A 187 19.85 16.12 6.94
C VAL A 187 20.55 15.54 5.71
N GLY A 188 21.28 16.37 5.00
CA GLY A 188 22.11 15.90 3.91
C GLY A 188 22.35 16.93 2.83
N ASP A 189 23.10 16.50 1.86
CA ASP A 189 23.49 17.27 0.68
C ASP A 189 23.32 16.41 -0.60
N GLU A 190 24.03 16.70 -1.65
CA GLU A 190 24.02 15.94 -2.91
C GLU A 190 24.71 14.58 -2.81
N LYS A 191 25.63 14.38 -1.86
CA LYS A 191 26.36 13.14 -1.65
C LYS A 191 25.74 12.24 -0.59
N PHE A 192 25.19 12.84 0.45
CA PHE A 192 24.74 12.12 1.63
C PHE A 192 23.34 12.54 2.03
N THR A 193 22.50 11.58 2.39
CA THR A 193 21.19 11.80 2.99
C THR A 193 21.04 10.96 4.24
N ALA A 194 20.51 11.53 5.32
CA ALA A 194 20.15 10.81 6.53
C ALA A 194 18.81 11.31 7.04
N GLY A 195 17.92 10.36 7.35
CA GLY A 195 16.62 10.62 7.91
C GLY A 195 16.35 9.72 9.11
N TYR A 196 15.74 10.28 10.14
CA TYR A 196 15.17 9.54 11.27
C TYR A 196 13.74 10.00 11.49
N SER A 197 12.85 9.05 11.68
CA SER A 197 11.47 9.32 12.11
C SER A 197 11.06 8.44 13.27
N LEU A 198 10.31 9.01 14.21
CA LEU A 198 9.67 8.32 15.32
C LEU A 198 8.25 8.84 15.48
N GLU A 199 7.30 7.95 15.47
CA GLU A 199 5.90 8.26 15.68
C GLU A 199 5.31 7.33 16.74
N LYS A 200 4.56 7.90 17.68
CA LYS A 200 3.92 7.18 18.79
C LYS A 200 2.49 7.65 18.95
N MET A 201 1.62 6.76 19.33
CA MET A 201 0.24 7.08 19.69
C MET A 201 -0.17 6.31 20.93
N GLY A 202 -0.93 6.92 21.79
CA GLY A 202 -1.54 6.26 22.95
C GLY A 202 -2.73 5.40 22.51
N ARG A 203 -3.48 4.90 23.50
CA ARG A 203 -4.58 3.95 23.27
C ARG A 203 -5.63 4.46 22.29
N VAL A 204 -5.97 3.61 21.34
CA VAL A 204 -7.09 3.76 20.42
C VAL A 204 -8.18 2.75 20.78
N ASN A 205 -9.34 3.25 21.19
CA ASN A 205 -10.51 2.42 21.47
C ASN A 205 -11.36 2.33 20.20
N TYR A 206 -11.47 1.13 19.66
CA TYR A 206 -12.34 0.89 18.53
C TYR A 206 -13.77 0.61 19.01
N ARG A 207 -14.76 1.04 18.25
CA ARG A 207 -16.16 0.75 18.58
C ARG A 207 -16.63 -0.64 18.14
N SER A 208 -15.72 -1.51 17.72
CA SER A 208 -16.08 -2.87 17.38
C SER A 208 -16.42 -3.65 18.66
N ILE A 209 -17.67 -4.04 18.79
CA ILE A 209 -18.13 -4.93 19.84
C ILE A 209 -18.31 -6.31 19.22
N SER A 210 -17.67 -7.30 19.81
CA SER A 210 -17.77 -8.71 19.40
C SER A 210 -18.32 -9.55 20.53
N ASP A 211 -19.28 -10.42 20.19
CA ASP A 211 -19.81 -11.36 21.15
C ASP A 211 -18.77 -12.44 21.50
N VAL A 212 -18.74 -12.78 22.77
CA VAL A 212 -17.99 -13.92 23.32
C VAL A 212 -19.03 -14.92 23.81
N ASN A 213 -19.01 -16.13 23.24
CA ASN A 213 -19.93 -17.19 23.66
C ASN A 213 -19.21 -18.56 23.58
N TYR A 214 -18.84 -19.09 24.75
CA TYR A 214 -18.22 -20.40 24.89
C TYR A 214 -19.09 -21.29 25.78
N PRO A 215 -20.21 -21.84 25.27
CA PRO A 215 -21.14 -22.63 26.05
C PRO A 215 -20.58 -23.99 26.52
N SER A 216 -19.57 -24.50 25.81
CA SER A 216 -18.91 -25.77 26.12
C SER A 216 -17.80 -25.65 27.15
N LYS A 217 -17.39 -24.45 27.53
CA LYS A 217 -16.39 -24.21 28.56
C LYS A 217 -17.03 -24.24 29.96
N LYS A 218 -16.30 -24.70 30.95
CA LYS A 218 -16.71 -24.63 32.36
C LYS A 218 -15.69 -23.79 33.14
N PRO A 219 -16.07 -22.67 33.74
CA PRO A 219 -17.42 -22.07 33.65
C PRO A 219 -17.76 -21.57 32.26
N VAL A 220 -19.05 -21.54 31.93
CA VAL A 220 -19.55 -20.94 30.66
C VAL A 220 -19.16 -19.47 30.63
N LEU A 221 -18.46 -19.04 29.59
CA LEU A 221 -18.09 -17.65 29.39
C LEU A 221 -18.96 -17.03 28.30
N LYS A 222 -19.72 -15.99 28.67
CA LYS A 222 -20.57 -15.23 27.76
C LYS A 222 -20.48 -13.74 28.09
N GLY A 223 -20.40 -12.90 27.06
CA GLY A 223 -20.31 -11.46 27.20
C GLY A 223 -19.99 -10.75 25.89
N LYS A 224 -19.55 -9.53 26.01
CA LYS A 224 -19.14 -8.69 24.88
C LYS A 224 -17.76 -8.08 25.12
N THR A 225 -16.97 -7.99 24.06
CA THR A 225 -15.64 -7.39 24.10
C THR A 225 -15.52 -6.25 23.09
N ARG A 226 -14.78 -5.22 23.47
CA ARG A 226 -14.31 -4.13 22.59
C ARG A 226 -12.88 -4.41 22.16
N THR A 227 -12.55 -4.02 20.95
CA THR A 227 -11.17 -4.03 20.48
C THR A 227 -10.49 -2.70 20.80
N ASP A 228 -9.31 -2.77 21.39
CA ASP A 228 -8.43 -1.64 21.64
C ASP A 228 -7.05 -1.91 21.01
N ALA A 229 -6.36 -0.85 20.58
CA ALA A 229 -4.94 -0.87 20.22
C ALA A 229 -4.19 0.05 21.17
N ASP A 230 -3.02 -0.41 21.64
CA ASP A 230 -2.19 0.31 22.61
C ASP A 230 -0.71 0.13 22.25
N ASP A 231 0.17 0.87 22.92
CA ASP A 231 1.62 0.75 22.74
C ASP A 231 2.05 0.88 21.27
N ILE A 232 1.42 1.86 20.59
CA ILE A 232 1.57 2.07 19.15
C ILE A 232 2.82 2.91 18.90
N LYS A 233 3.75 2.33 18.15
CA LYS A 233 5.02 2.97 17.81
C LYS A 233 5.47 2.56 16.41
N LYS A 234 6.01 3.50 15.66
CA LYS A 234 6.82 3.21 14.45
C LYS A 234 8.05 4.11 14.42
N GLN A 235 9.14 3.60 13.92
CA GLN A 235 10.38 4.36 13.70
C GLN A 235 11.10 3.86 12.45
N SER A 236 11.83 4.77 11.81
CA SER A 236 12.65 4.44 10.66
C SER A 236 13.95 5.24 10.63
N VAL A 237 14.97 4.65 10.03
CA VAL A 237 16.24 5.28 9.67
C VAL A 237 16.43 5.09 8.17
N ASN A 238 16.72 6.17 7.47
CA ASN A 238 17.03 6.14 6.05
C ASN A 238 18.39 6.78 5.82
N LEU A 239 19.28 6.09 5.14
CA LEU A 239 20.61 6.59 4.78
C LEU A 239 20.80 6.42 3.28
N GLY A 240 21.32 7.45 2.63
CA GLY A 240 21.70 7.43 1.23
C GLY A 240 23.11 7.96 1.06
N TYR A 241 23.86 7.39 0.13
CA TYR A 241 25.18 7.87 -0.25
C TYR A 241 25.37 7.77 -1.76
N ASN A 242 25.63 8.88 -2.42
CA ASN A 242 25.95 8.96 -3.84
C ASN A 242 27.47 8.99 -3.99
N PHE A 243 28.07 7.88 -4.45
CA PHE A 243 29.50 7.84 -4.76
C PHE A 243 29.84 8.78 -5.93
N ASN A 244 28.93 8.83 -6.88
CA ASN A 244 28.91 9.75 -8.04
C ASN A 244 27.47 9.75 -8.63
N ASP A 245 27.26 10.41 -9.76
CA ASP A 245 25.95 10.54 -10.42
C ASP A 245 25.36 9.17 -10.87
N ARG A 246 26.20 8.13 -10.99
CA ARG A 246 25.83 6.82 -11.51
C ARG A 246 25.67 5.74 -10.43
N LEU A 247 26.45 5.83 -9.34
CA LEU A 247 26.51 4.80 -8.30
C LEU A 247 26.04 5.34 -6.96
N SER A 248 25.04 4.69 -6.39
CA SER A 248 24.46 5.06 -5.09
C SER A 248 24.21 3.86 -4.20
N LEU A 249 24.32 4.06 -2.89
CA LEU A 249 23.98 3.12 -1.83
C LEU A 249 22.79 3.69 -1.05
N ALA A 250 21.80 2.86 -0.79
CA ALA A 250 20.66 3.20 0.08
C ALA A 250 20.49 2.14 1.17
N TYR A 251 20.22 2.58 2.37
CA TYR A 251 19.86 1.74 3.51
C TYR A 251 18.61 2.27 4.19
N ASN A 252 17.68 1.36 4.49
CA ASN A 252 16.49 1.67 5.24
C ASN A 252 16.30 0.65 6.37
N TYR A 253 16.10 1.14 7.58
CA TYR A 253 15.64 0.40 8.74
C TYR A 253 14.25 0.87 9.13
N TYR A 254 13.38 -0.07 9.47
CA TYR A 254 12.05 0.19 9.97
C TYR A 254 11.71 -0.75 11.13
N GLU A 255 11.04 -0.21 12.12
CA GLU A 255 10.44 -0.97 13.22
C GLU A 255 9.05 -0.42 13.53
N SER A 256 8.09 -1.29 13.69
CA SER A 256 6.77 -0.95 14.22
C SER A 256 6.33 -1.91 15.30
N GLN A 257 5.53 -1.38 16.22
CA GLN A 257 4.95 -2.11 17.34
C GLN A 257 3.50 -1.69 17.53
N VAL A 258 2.64 -2.64 17.86
CA VAL A 258 1.26 -2.38 18.29
C VAL A 258 0.81 -3.52 19.20
N ASN A 259 0.24 -3.19 20.33
CA ASN A 259 -0.41 -4.13 21.23
C ASN A 259 -1.92 -4.10 20.99
N TYR A 260 -2.44 -5.18 20.43
CA TYR A 260 -3.84 -5.36 20.12
C TYR A 260 -4.53 -6.11 21.26
N GLN A 261 -5.64 -5.57 21.77
CA GLN A 261 -6.34 -6.15 22.91
C GLN A 261 -7.85 -6.23 22.66
N ARG A 262 -8.46 -7.31 23.14
CA ARG A 262 -9.91 -7.38 23.30
C ARG A 262 -10.24 -7.35 24.80
N ILE A 263 -11.06 -6.39 25.20
CA ILE A 263 -11.38 -6.07 26.59
C ILE A 263 -12.87 -6.26 26.80
N PHE A 264 -13.27 -6.93 27.89
CA PHE A 264 -14.68 -7.10 28.22
C PHE A 264 -15.35 -5.75 28.52
N VAL A 265 -16.47 -5.49 27.84
CA VAL A 265 -17.35 -4.35 28.08
C VAL A 265 -18.70 -4.79 28.67
N ASP A 266 -18.98 -6.09 28.61
CA ASP A 266 -20.16 -6.71 29.20
C ASP A 266 -19.82 -8.19 29.50
N VAL A 267 -20.22 -8.66 30.69
CA VAL A 267 -20.04 -10.06 31.12
C VAL A 267 -21.40 -10.59 31.60
N GLU A 268 -21.98 -11.49 30.79
CA GLU A 268 -23.25 -12.12 31.10
C GLU A 268 -23.08 -13.39 31.96
N LYS A 269 -22.00 -14.14 31.74
CA LYS A 269 -21.65 -15.36 32.48
C LYS A 269 -20.14 -15.57 32.53
N GLY A 270 -19.63 -16.13 33.60
CA GLY A 270 -18.22 -16.51 33.83
C GLY A 270 -17.53 -15.66 34.86
N ASP A 271 -16.25 -15.89 35.06
CA ASP A 271 -15.43 -15.26 36.10
C ASP A 271 -14.76 -13.95 35.62
N ALA A 272 -14.96 -13.58 34.36
CA ALA A 272 -14.45 -12.34 33.80
C ALA A 272 -15.15 -11.13 34.44
N LYS A 273 -14.44 -10.01 34.52
CA LYS A 273 -14.98 -8.71 34.92
C LYS A 273 -14.96 -7.75 33.73
N ILE A 274 -15.75 -6.68 33.82
CA ILE A 274 -15.63 -5.55 32.89
C ILE A 274 -14.20 -5.01 33.00
N ASP A 275 -13.61 -4.64 31.87
CA ASP A 275 -12.21 -4.21 31.67
C ASP A 275 -11.16 -5.32 31.77
N ASP A 276 -11.54 -6.57 32.07
CA ASP A 276 -10.62 -7.69 31.91
C ASP A 276 -10.25 -7.90 30.44
N GLN A 277 -8.98 -8.22 30.20
CA GLN A 277 -8.52 -8.56 28.86
C GLN A 277 -8.98 -9.98 28.49
N PHE A 278 -9.72 -10.10 27.38
CA PHE A 278 -10.14 -11.38 26.85
C PHE A 278 -9.02 -12.07 26.07
N ASN A 279 -8.39 -11.37 25.18
CA ASN A 279 -7.17 -11.78 24.49
C ASN A 279 -6.38 -10.55 24.01
N GLY A 280 -5.14 -10.76 23.62
CA GLY A 280 -4.31 -9.70 23.09
C GLY A 280 -3.03 -10.23 22.47
N ARG A 281 -2.41 -9.41 21.65
CA ARG A 281 -1.12 -9.71 21.04
C ARG A 281 -0.33 -8.45 20.81
N LEU A 282 0.92 -8.49 21.19
CA LEU A 282 1.92 -7.53 20.76
C LEU A 282 2.50 -8.00 19.43
N TYR A 283 2.40 -7.17 18.42
CA TYR A 283 3.01 -7.38 17.12
C TYR A 283 4.20 -6.46 16.95
N THR A 284 5.35 -7.01 16.62
CA THR A 284 6.56 -6.26 16.31
C THR A 284 7.04 -6.63 14.91
N THR A 285 7.24 -5.63 14.06
CA THR A 285 7.82 -5.81 12.72
C THR A 285 9.13 -5.06 12.65
N LYS A 286 10.20 -5.72 12.19
CA LYS A 286 11.51 -5.11 11.91
C LYS A 286 11.90 -5.43 10.48
N GLN A 287 12.30 -4.40 9.75
CA GLN A 287 12.71 -4.53 8.36
C GLN A 287 14.03 -3.80 8.12
N ASN A 288 14.91 -4.42 7.33
CA ASN A 288 16.13 -3.80 6.83
C ASN A 288 16.19 -4.03 5.33
N ASN A 289 16.50 -2.96 4.60
CA ASN A 289 16.72 -2.99 3.17
C ASN A 289 18.04 -2.29 2.87
N ILE A 290 18.90 -2.91 2.10
CA ILE A 290 20.14 -2.31 1.60
C ILE A 290 20.19 -2.50 0.09
N GLN A 291 20.57 -1.47 -0.64
CA GLN A 291 20.60 -1.46 -2.10
C GLN A 291 21.81 -0.73 -2.60
N LEU A 292 22.56 -1.33 -3.51
CA LEU A 292 23.57 -0.68 -4.32
C LEU A 292 23.04 -0.57 -5.76
N ASN A 293 22.89 0.66 -6.25
CA ASN A 293 22.30 0.94 -7.56
C ASN A 293 23.31 1.65 -8.46
N TYR A 294 23.45 1.15 -9.67
CA TYR A 294 24.20 1.77 -10.76
C TYR A 294 23.22 2.12 -11.91
N LYS A 295 23.33 3.32 -12.45
CA LYS A 295 22.57 3.76 -13.62
C LYS A 295 23.41 4.74 -14.44
N ASP A 296 23.55 4.46 -15.73
CA ASP A 296 23.98 5.42 -16.76
C ASP A 296 23.00 5.42 -17.91
N ASP A 297 23.38 5.96 -19.08
CA ASP A 297 22.50 6.08 -20.24
C ASP A 297 22.15 4.70 -20.84
N ASP A 298 23.08 3.75 -20.82
CA ASP A 298 22.94 2.43 -21.43
C ASP A 298 22.64 1.32 -20.44
N TYR A 299 23.17 1.40 -19.22
CA TYR A 299 23.12 0.31 -18.25
C TYR A 299 22.39 0.70 -16.97
N LYS A 300 21.67 -0.26 -16.44
CA LYS A 300 21.15 -0.24 -15.08
C LYS A 300 21.50 -1.54 -14.40
N ALA A 301 22.06 -1.45 -13.20
CA ALA A 301 22.36 -2.61 -12.37
C ALA A 301 22.00 -2.34 -10.91
N SER A 302 21.55 -3.36 -10.21
CA SER A 302 21.32 -3.27 -8.77
C SER A 302 21.65 -4.59 -8.08
N ILE A 303 22.10 -4.47 -6.83
CA ILE A 303 22.19 -5.57 -5.88
C ILE A 303 21.47 -5.13 -4.63
N TYR A 304 20.59 -5.96 -4.09
CA TYR A 304 19.84 -5.63 -2.90
C TYR A 304 19.71 -6.80 -1.94
N TYR A 305 19.53 -6.47 -0.67
CA TYR A 305 19.20 -7.42 0.38
C TYR A 305 18.07 -6.85 1.25
N ASN A 306 17.01 -7.62 1.37
CA ASN A 306 15.87 -7.31 2.20
C ASN A 306 15.72 -8.37 3.29
N ILE A 307 15.41 -7.95 4.51
CA ILE A 307 15.06 -8.85 5.60
C ILE A 307 13.93 -8.26 6.41
N THR A 308 12.88 -9.05 6.60
CA THR A 308 11.74 -8.71 7.44
C THR A 308 11.54 -9.77 8.52
N ASN A 309 11.49 -9.33 9.76
CA ASN A 309 11.15 -10.15 10.91
C ASN A 309 9.82 -9.67 11.48
N VAL A 310 8.89 -10.60 11.69
CA VAL A 310 7.62 -10.34 12.36
C VAL A 310 7.54 -11.23 13.58
N GLU A 311 7.35 -10.61 14.74
CA GLU A 311 7.18 -11.27 16.01
C GLU A 311 5.79 -10.98 16.54
N SER A 312 5.13 -12.00 17.05
CA SER A 312 3.82 -11.88 17.68
C SER A 312 3.83 -12.63 18.98
N GLU A 313 3.61 -11.92 20.08
CA GLU A 313 3.59 -12.47 21.41
C GLU A 313 2.42 -11.92 22.23
N GLY A 314 1.98 -12.66 23.24
CA GLY A 314 1.01 -12.16 24.19
C GLY A 314 0.19 -13.22 24.87
N PRO A 315 -0.51 -12.84 25.93
CA PRO A 315 -1.40 -13.75 26.63
C PRO A 315 -2.67 -13.97 25.82
N THR A 316 -3.07 -15.22 25.70
CA THR A 316 -4.47 -15.57 25.49
C THR A 316 -5.11 -15.68 26.86
N PHE A 317 -6.03 -14.79 27.20
CA PHE A 317 -6.81 -14.94 28.42
C PHE A 317 -7.93 -15.95 28.19
N TYR A 318 -8.33 -16.69 29.22
CA TYR A 318 -9.44 -17.65 29.17
C TYR A 318 -9.26 -18.82 28.19
N ASP A 319 -8.10 -19.45 28.21
CA ASP A 319 -7.97 -20.81 27.72
C ASP A 319 -8.49 -21.82 28.77
N THR A 320 -9.10 -22.91 28.31
CA THR A 320 -9.63 -23.93 29.18
C THR A 320 -8.47 -24.77 29.72
N ASP A 321 -8.31 -24.87 31.03
CA ASP A 321 -7.45 -25.92 31.60
C ASP A 321 -8.09 -27.27 31.28
N THR A 322 -7.47 -28.03 30.39
CA THR A 322 -7.96 -29.36 30.00
C THR A 322 -7.95 -30.38 31.13
N LYS A 323 -7.23 -30.13 32.22
CA LYS A 323 -7.16 -31.01 33.37
C LYS A 323 -8.22 -30.72 34.44
N THR A 324 -8.54 -29.46 34.66
CA THR A 324 -9.47 -29.03 35.70
C THR A 324 -10.80 -28.55 35.20
N GLY A 325 -10.93 -28.30 33.88
CA GLY A 325 -12.12 -27.70 33.24
C GLY A 325 -12.36 -26.24 33.61
N GLY A 326 -11.43 -25.65 34.40
CA GLY A 326 -11.47 -24.25 34.82
C GLY A 326 -10.83 -23.30 33.79
N ALA A 327 -11.09 -22.00 33.91
CA ALA A 327 -10.46 -21.00 33.12
C ALA A 327 -8.96 -20.88 33.50
N LYS A 328 -8.08 -21.13 32.53
CA LYS A 328 -6.65 -20.92 32.68
C LYS A 328 -6.30 -19.50 32.27
N LYS A 329 -5.76 -18.73 33.20
CA LYS A 329 -5.52 -17.29 32.99
C LYS A 329 -4.44 -16.94 31.96
N PHE A 330 -3.60 -17.88 31.50
CA PHE A 330 -2.51 -17.58 30.55
C PHE A 330 -2.12 -18.78 29.70
N SER A 331 -2.18 -18.64 28.37
CA SER A 331 -1.26 -19.31 27.47
C SER A 331 -0.40 -18.24 26.79
N LEU A 332 0.91 -18.36 26.89
CA LEU A 332 1.83 -17.48 26.15
C LEU A 332 1.87 -17.97 24.71
N TYR A 333 1.48 -17.11 23.79
CA TYR A 333 1.65 -17.34 22.37
C TYR A 333 2.87 -16.54 21.90
N HIS A 334 3.79 -17.21 21.23
CA HIS A 334 4.96 -16.57 20.66
C HIS A 334 5.28 -17.18 19.31
N THR A 335 5.21 -16.37 18.27
CA THR A 335 5.65 -16.77 16.92
C THR A 335 6.63 -15.76 16.36
N LYS A 336 7.64 -16.29 15.69
CA LYS A 336 8.61 -15.51 14.92
C LYS A 336 8.56 -15.97 13.48
N GLU A 337 8.48 -15.02 12.57
CA GLU A 337 8.58 -15.25 11.13
C GLU A 337 9.68 -14.35 10.58
N ARG A 338 10.48 -14.90 9.68
CA ARG A 338 11.53 -14.18 8.97
C ARG A 338 11.44 -14.47 7.50
N ASN A 339 11.50 -13.43 6.70
CA ASN A 339 11.69 -13.52 5.27
C ASN A 339 12.92 -12.71 4.88
N SER A 340 13.77 -13.27 4.05
CA SER A 340 14.90 -12.55 3.49
C SER A 340 15.03 -12.82 2.00
N THR A 341 15.47 -11.81 1.25
CA THR A 341 15.67 -11.87 -0.18
C THR A 341 16.99 -11.20 -0.54
N VAL A 342 17.87 -11.91 -1.21
CA VAL A 342 19.00 -11.33 -1.93
C VAL A 342 18.63 -11.31 -3.40
N GLY A 343 18.87 -10.20 -4.09
CA GLY A 343 18.57 -10.12 -5.51
C GLY A 343 19.53 -9.22 -6.27
N THR A 344 19.55 -9.41 -7.56
CA THR A 344 20.29 -8.59 -8.52
C THR A 344 19.46 -8.41 -9.79
N ASP A 345 19.54 -7.23 -10.38
CA ASP A 345 18.93 -6.87 -11.66
C ASP A 345 20.03 -6.25 -12.52
N LEU A 346 20.14 -6.68 -13.75
CA LEU A 346 21.07 -6.14 -14.74
C LEU A 346 20.32 -5.90 -16.04
N GLN A 347 20.38 -4.69 -16.55
CA GLN A 347 19.68 -4.26 -17.75
C GLN A 347 20.62 -3.47 -18.65
N ARG A 348 20.46 -3.63 -19.96
CA ARG A 348 21.03 -2.77 -20.96
C ARG A 348 19.96 -2.21 -21.88
N ASN A 349 20.11 -0.92 -22.22
CA ASN A 349 19.25 -0.19 -23.14
C ASN A 349 20.02 0.13 -24.42
N TRP A 350 19.33 0.07 -25.56
CA TRP A 350 19.86 0.47 -26.87
C TRP A 350 18.90 1.41 -27.57
N LYS A 351 19.41 2.51 -28.04
CA LYS A 351 18.72 3.34 -29.04
C LYS A 351 19.13 2.87 -30.43
N ILE A 352 18.18 2.49 -31.26
CA ILE A 352 18.41 1.91 -32.58
C ILE A 352 17.84 2.90 -33.61
N GLY A 353 18.73 3.80 -34.06
CA GLY A 353 18.32 4.97 -34.82
C GLY A 353 17.35 5.88 -34.04
N GLU A 354 16.48 6.58 -34.73
CA GLU A 354 15.50 7.50 -34.12
C GLU A 354 14.16 6.83 -33.82
N LYS A 355 13.91 5.63 -34.33
CA LYS A 355 12.59 4.99 -34.32
C LYS A 355 12.47 3.77 -33.44
N ALA A 356 13.56 3.23 -32.93
CA ALA A 356 13.47 2.05 -32.11
C ALA A 356 14.33 2.14 -30.83
N GLN A 357 13.85 1.52 -29.77
CA GLN A 357 14.57 1.34 -28.54
C GLN A 357 14.39 -0.09 -28.06
N ALA A 358 15.47 -0.72 -27.60
CA ALA A 358 15.45 -2.06 -27.03
C ALA A 358 15.93 -2.04 -25.58
N VAL A 359 15.35 -2.89 -24.76
CA VAL A 359 15.79 -3.20 -23.40
C VAL A 359 15.96 -4.69 -23.31
N LEU A 360 17.08 -5.16 -22.78
CA LEU A 360 17.30 -6.56 -22.42
C LEU A 360 17.86 -6.62 -21.01
N GLY A 361 17.35 -7.54 -20.21
CA GLY A 361 17.82 -7.70 -18.85
C GLY A 361 17.73 -9.11 -18.34
N VAL A 362 18.45 -9.32 -17.24
CA VAL A 362 18.41 -10.53 -16.44
C VAL A 362 18.21 -10.15 -14.98
N ASP A 363 17.44 -10.93 -14.25
CA ASP A 363 17.34 -10.80 -12.81
C ASP A 363 17.45 -12.14 -12.10
N TYR A 364 17.88 -12.07 -10.85
CA TYR A 364 18.01 -13.19 -9.95
C TYR A 364 17.56 -12.80 -8.57
N GLN A 365 16.83 -13.70 -7.91
CA GLN A 365 16.41 -13.58 -6.52
C GLN A 365 16.59 -14.91 -5.80
N HIS A 366 17.17 -14.86 -4.61
CA HIS A 366 17.16 -15.95 -3.64
C HIS A 366 16.28 -15.56 -2.46
N GLU A 367 15.17 -16.28 -2.28
CA GLU A 367 14.23 -16.05 -1.18
C GLU A 367 14.38 -17.11 -0.12
N MET A 368 14.37 -16.69 1.16
CA MET A 368 14.31 -17.59 2.32
C MET A 368 13.14 -17.22 3.23
N TYR A 369 12.47 -18.22 3.73
CA TYR A 369 11.37 -18.08 4.68
C TYR A 369 11.55 -19.02 5.87
N GLU A 370 11.48 -18.47 7.08
CA GLU A 370 11.58 -19.18 8.35
C GLU A 370 10.37 -18.89 9.23
N LYS A 371 9.88 -19.89 9.91
CA LYS A 371 8.82 -19.72 10.91
C LYS A 371 9.05 -20.63 12.12
N SER A 372 8.92 -20.09 13.32
CA SER A 372 9.19 -20.80 14.59
C SER A 372 8.34 -22.05 14.83
N VAL A 373 7.18 -22.14 14.19
CA VAL A 373 6.27 -23.31 14.31
C VAL A 373 6.52 -24.38 13.25
N PHE A 374 7.46 -24.19 12.32
CA PHE A 374 7.83 -25.20 11.35
C PHE A 374 8.88 -26.15 11.91
N SER A 375 8.58 -27.44 11.95
CA SER A 375 9.53 -28.49 12.32
C SER A 375 10.63 -28.74 11.28
N GLY A 376 10.55 -28.13 10.10
CA GLY A 376 11.41 -28.39 8.93
C GLY A 376 12.50 -27.35 8.63
N GLY A 377 12.74 -26.37 9.51
CA GLY A 377 13.77 -25.35 9.29
C GLY A 377 13.35 -24.25 8.29
N SER A 378 14.32 -23.71 7.55
CA SER A 378 14.09 -22.67 6.53
C SER A 378 13.68 -23.28 5.19
N LEU A 379 12.81 -22.57 4.46
CA LEU A 379 12.43 -22.86 3.08
C LEU A 379 13.09 -21.83 2.17
N SER A 380 13.66 -22.27 1.05
CA SER A 380 14.31 -21.37 0.10
C SER A 380 14.01 -21.73 -1.35
N ARG A 381 14.02 -20.73 -2.23
CA ARG A 381 13.89 -20.89 -3.68
C ARG A 381 14.74 -19.88 -4.42
N ASP A 382 15.12 -20.24 -5.62
CA ASP A 382 15.82 -19.37 -6.54
C ASP A 382 14.92 -19.03 -7.71
N ILE A 383 14.93 -17.76 -8.11
CA ILE A 383 14.14 -17.22 -9.21
C ILE A 383 15.11 -16.56 -10.18
N TRP A 384 15.16 -17.07 -11.40
CA TRP A 384 15.95 -16.51 -12.51
C TRP A 384 15.01 -16.00 -13.58
N ALA A 385 15.37 -14.91 -14.21
CA ALA A 385 14.61 -14.45 -15.35
C ALA A 385 15.48 -13.75 -16.41
N VAL A 386 15.03 -13.89 -17.65
CA VAL A 386 15.48 -13.08 -18.79
C VAL A 386 14.27 -12.34 -19.32
N PHE A 387 14.41 -11.05 -19.55
CA PHE A 387 13.34 -10.22 -20.10
C PHE A 387 13.86 -9.31 -21.19
N GLY A 388 12.96 -8.94 -22.12
CA GLY A 388 13.26 -7.98 -23.16
C GLY A 388 12.04 -7.16 -23.53
N GLN A 389 12.31 -5.95 -24.00
CA GLN A 389 11.30 -5.05 -24.52
C GLN A 389 11.83 -4.38 -25.80
N TRP A 390 10.98 -4.27 -26.79
CA TRP A 390 11.22 -3.57 -28.05
C TRP A 390 10.16 -2.50 -28.21
N ASP A 391 10.57 -1.25 -28.34
CA ASP A 391 9.71 -0.10 -28.62
C ASP A 391 9.98 0.38 -30.04
N GLN A 392 8.94 0.40 -30.88
CA GLN A 392 9.01 0.76 -32.28
C GLN A 392 8.09 1.92 -32.61
N LYS A 393 8.65 3.03 -33.05
CA LYS A 393 7.90 4.12 -33.69
C LYS A 393 7.79 3.83 -35.18
N PHE A 394 6.57 3.75 -35.70
CA PHE A 394 6.33 3.60 -37.12
C PHE A 394 6.35 4.96 -37.83
N ASP A 395 5.71 5.92 -37.18
CA ASP A 395 5.64 7.33 -37.59
C ASP A 395 5.51 8.23 -36.35
N ASP A 396 5.26 9.53 -36.53
CA ASP A 396 5.15 10.49 -35.41
C ASP A 396 3.94 10.25 -34.52
N LYS A 397 2.93 9.51 -34.99
CA LYS A 397 1.69 9.26 -34.28
C LYS A 397 1.57 7.83 -33.76
N ASN A 398 2.23 6.86 -34.37
CA ASN A 398 1.99 5.45 -34.14
C ASN A 398 3.24 4.75 -33.59
N SER A 399 3.11 4.08 -32.46
CA SER A 399 4.15 3.25 -31.90
C SER A 399 3.60 1.97 -31.28
N MET A 400 4.45 0.94 -31.20
CA MET A 400 4.14 -0.32 -30.53
C MET A 400 5.28 -0.70 -29.60
N ILE A 401 4.91 -1.33 -28.49
CA ILE A 401 5.83 -1.92 -27.52
C ILE A 401 5.56 -3.42 -27.48
N PHE A 402 6.61 -4.22 -27.64
CA PHE A 402 6.59 -5.66 -27.49
C PHE A 402 7.47 -6.04 -26.32
N GLY A 403 6.96 -6.90 -25.44
CA GLY A 403 7.70 -7.37 -24.28
C GLY A 403 7.60 -8.88 -24.12
N ALA A 404 8.65 -9.50 -23.65
CA ALA A 404 8.70 -10.91 -23.32
C ALA A 404 9.58 -11.16 -22.09
N ARG A 405 9.18 -12.10 -21.27
CA ARG A 405 9.92 -12.57 -20.10
C ARG A 405 9.76 -14.06 -19.93
N GLU A 406 10.86 -14.74 -19.70
CA GLU A 406 10.88 -16.13 -19.21
C GLU A 406 11.42 -16.14 -17.78
N THR A 407 10.73 -16.81 -16.88
CA THR A 407 11.10 -16.94 -15.47
C THR A 407 11.18 -18.39 -15.07
N TRP A 408 12.29 -18.77 -14.44
CA TRP A 408 12.54 -20.10 -13.89
C TRP A 408 12.60 -19.99 -12.36
N THR A 409 11.77 -20.76 -11.68
CA THR A 409 11.78 -20.87 -10.21
C THR A 409 12.16 -22.29 -9.83
N THR A 410 13.27 -22.42 -9.12
CA THR A 410 13.75 -23.71 -8.57
C THR A 410 13.35 -23.84 -7.11
N ASN A 411 13.21 -25.07 -6.64
CA ASN A 411 12.79 -25.35 -5.25
C ASN A 411 11.48 -24.64 -4.86
N ALA A 412 10.59 -24.43 -5.82
CA ALA A 412 9.38 -23.69 -5.59
C ALA A 412 8.52 -24.28 -4.48
N PHE A 413 8.39 -25.64 -4.48
CA PHE A 413 7.74 -26.38 -3.41
C PHE A 413 8.04 -27.90 -3.57
N ARG A 414 8.45 -28.59 -2.49
CA ARG A 414 8.74 -30.05 -2.48
C ARG A 414 9.54 -30.50 -3.69
N ASP A 415 10.65 -29.82 -3.98
CA ASP A 415 11.54 -30.08 -5.11
C ASP A 415 10.91 -29.89 -6.51
N GLN A 416 9.76 -29.18 -6.60
CA GLN A 416 9.15 -28.82 -7.87
C GLN A 416 9.69 -27.49 -8.38
N ASN A 417 9.94 -27.44 -9.69
CA ASN A 417 10.34 -26.23 -10.40
C ASN A 417 9.14 -25.67 -11.18
N TYR A 418 9.10 -24.36 -11.36
CA TYR A 418 8.11 -23.69 -12.19
C TYR A 418 8.77 -22.81 -13.22
N ASN A 419 8.27 -22.90 -14.45
CA ASN A 419 8.63 -21.97 -15.51
C ASN A 419 7.41 -21.18 -15.91
N ASN A 420 7.60 -19.90 -16.24
CA ASN A 420 6.52 -19.05 -16.71
C ASN A 420 7.00 -18.09 -17.77
N PHE A 421 6.33 -18.13 -18.92
CA PHE A 421 6.44 -17.12 -19.95
C PHE A 421 5.38 -16.05 -19.77
N SER A 422 5.76 -14.78 -19.93
CA SER A 422 4.85 -13.63 -19.92
C SER A 422 5.13 -12.74 -21.13
N GLY A 423 4.10 -12.45 -21.91
CA GLY A 423 4.17 -11.58 -23.07
C GLY A 423 3.43 -10.27 -22.89
N ALA A 424 3.80 -9.23 -23.64
CA ALA A 424 3.09 -7.98 -23.73
C ALA A 424 3.11 -7.43 -25.15
N VAL A 425 1.98 -6.87 -25.57
CA VAL A 425 1.85 -6.10 -26.82
C VAL A 425 1.02 -4.85 -26.52
N GLN A 426 1.58 -3.70 -26.83
CA GLN A 426 0.95 -2.43 -26.51
C GLN A 426 1.07 -1.51 -27.73
N TYR A 427 0.02 -0.75 -27.98
CA TYR A 427 -0.08 0.19 -29.11
C TYR A 427 -0.46 1.57 -28.61
N ILE A 428 0.16 2.59 -29.17
CA ILE A 428 -0.13 4.00 -28.90
C ILE A 428 -0.44 4.69 -30.23
N HIS A 429 -1.51 5.48 -30.21
CA HIS A 429 -1.83 6.43 -31.26
C HIS A 429 -1.93 7.83 -30.67
N LYS A 430 -1.05 8.73 -31.11
CA LYS A 430 -1.10 10.16 -30.75
C LYS A 430 -2.17 10.87 -31.56
N LEU A 431 -3.11 11.48 -30.88
CA LEU A 431 -4.07 12.40 -31.50
C LEU A 431 -3.41 13.75 -31.76
N ASP A 432 -2.65 14.22 -30.77
CA ASP A 432 -1.75 15.38 -30.80
C ASP A 432 -0.58 15.18 -29.82
N ASP A 433 0.21 16.20 -29.52
CA ASP A 433 1.40 16.12 -28.65
C ASP A 433 1.05 15.82 -27.16
N ASP A 434 -0.17 16.17 -26.74
CA ASP A 434 -0.64 16.07 -25.36
C ASP A 434 -1.76 15.05 -25.20
N GLN A 435 -2.14 14.34 -26.29
CA GLN A 435 -3.29 13.47 -26.29
C GLN A 435 -3.03 12.16 -27.01
N THR A 436 -3.32 11.05 -26.32
CA THR A 436 -3.13 9.70 -26.87
C THR A 436 -4.31 8.80 -26.57
N ILE A 437 -4.51 7.83 -27.47
CA ILE A 437 -5.25 6.61 -27.19
C ILE A 437 -4.30 5.43 -27.23
N TYR A 438 -4.55 4.42 -26.41
CA TYR A 438 -3.70 3.22 -26.37
C TYR A 438 -4.53 1.96 -26.19
N ALA A 439 -3.97 0.86 -26.65
CA ALA A 439 -4.45 -0.48 -26.37
C ALA A 439 -3.30 -1.33 -25.80
N SER A 440 -3.56 -2.11 -24.78
CA SER A 440 -2.56 -2.92 -24.12
C SER A 440 -3.07 -4.34 -23.85
N TYR A 441 -2.26 -5.33 -24.17
CA TYR A 441 -2.38 -6.70 -23.74
C TYR A 441 -1.14 -7.09 -22.98
N THR A 442 -1.29 -7.59 -21.74
CA THR A 442 -0.17 -8.05 -20.91
C THR A 442 -0.52 -9.34 -20.20
N GLU A 443 0.44 -10.24 -20.13
CA GLU A 443 0.37 -11.44 -19.32
C GLU A 443 1.12 -11.26 -18.01
N SER A 444 0.68 -11.98 -16.96
CA SER A 444 1.23 -11.88 -15.63
C SER A 444 1.09 -13.19 -14.88
N PHE A 445 1.90 -13.36 -13.82
CA PHE A 445 1.80 -14.51 -12.94
C PHE A 445 2.14 -14.15 -11.51
N ILE A 446 1.69 -14.98 -10.56
CA ILE A 446 2.04 -14.88 -9.14
C ILE A 446 2.35 -16.30 -8.63
N MET A 447 3.53 -16.44 -8.05
CA MET A 447 3.93 -17.68 -7.38
C MET A 447 3.22 -17.83 -6.04
N PRO A 448 2.78 -19.04 -5.64
CA PRO A 448 2.34 -19.28 -4.28
C PRO A 448 3.43 -18.92 -3.28
N THR A 449 3.06 -18.28 -2.18
CA THR A 449 4.01 -18.03 -1.09
C THR A 449 4.21 -19.29 -0.25
N TYR A 450 5.34 -19.41 0.42
CA TYR A 450 5.60 -20.53 1.32
C TYR A 450 4.52 -20.62 2.42
N ALA A 451 4.05 -19.48 2.91
CA ALA A 451 2.98 -19.44 3.90
C ALA A 451 1.65 -19.97 3.38
N GLN A 452 1.33 -19.77 2.10
CA GLN A 452 0.12 -20.33 1.48
C GLN A 452 0.20 -21.84 1.30
N MET A 453 1.37 -22.35 0.93
CA MET A 453 1.57 -23.80 0.70
C MET A 453 1.71 -24.58 2.01
N ASN A 454 2.38 -24.02 3.02
CA ASN A 454 2.74 -24.74 4.26
C ASN A 454 1.84 -24.37 5.45
N GLY A 455 0.89 -23.44 5.28
CA GLY A 455 0.06 -22.93 6.35
C GLY A 455 0.76 -21.84 7.17
N ALA A 456 0.16 -20.67 7.23
CA ALA A 456 0.73 -19.48 7.89
C ALA A 456 0.46 -19.42 9.41
N SER A 457 -0.40 -20.29 9.93
CA SER A 457 -0.81 -20.30 11.35
C SER A 457 -1.31 -21.68 11.74
N ASP A 458 -1.52 -21.93 13.03
CA ASP A 458 -2.06 -23.19 13.54
C ASP A 458 -3.46 -23.52 12.98
N THR A 459 -4.16 -22.49 12.52
CA THR A 459 -5.49 -22.63 11.88
C THR A 459 -5.42 -22.75 10.36
N ALA A 460 -4.24 -22.57 9.74
CA ALA A 460 -4.04 -22.64 8.30
C ALA A 460 -3.58 -24.02 7.89
N LYS A 461 -4.42 -24.79 7.24
CA LYS A 461 -4.04 -26.10 6.68
C LYS A 461 -3.15 -25.92 5.45
N PRO A 462 -2.03 -26.65 5.38
CA PRO A 462 -1.17 -26.68 4.19
C PRO A 462 -1.94 -27.11 2.95
N ASN A 463 -1.61 -26.49 1.81
CA ASN A 463 -1.99 -26.99 0.50
C ASN A 463 -0.78 -26.99 -0.44
N PRO A 464 -0.08 -28.13 -0.54
CA PRO A 464 1.09 -28.25 -1.39
C PRO A 464 0.75 -28.28 -2.89
N ASP A 465 -0.49 -28.46 -3.27
CA ASP A 465 -0.93 -28.59 -4.66
C ASP A 465 -1.34 -27.24 -5.28
N LEU A 466 -1.03 -26.14 -4.62
CA LEU A 466 -1.29 -24.81 -5.15
C LEU A 466 -0.50 -24.55 -6.43
N LYS A 467 -1.21 -24.14 -7.46
CA LYS A 467 -0.62 -23.71 -8.74
C LYS A 467 -0.36 -22.20 -8.72
N PRO A 468 0.66 -21.74 -9.47
CA PRO A 468 0.83 -20.32 -9.74
C PRO A 468 -0.43 -19.74 -10.38
N GLN A 469 -0.78 -18.52 -10.01
CA GLN A 469 -1.80 -17.74 -10.70
C GLN A 469 -1.25 -17.23 -12.02
N THR A 470 -2.04 -17.30 -13.08
CA THR A 470 -1.70 -16.67 -14.37
C THR A 470 -2.82 -15.73 -14.80
N GLY A 471 -2.46 -14.53 -15.24
CA GLY A 471 -3.40 -13.46 -15.58
C GLY A 471 -3.19 -12.91 -16.96
N LYS A 472 -4.28 -12.50 -17.60
CA LYS A 472 -4.32 -11.72 -18.85
C LYS A 472 -5.03 -10.42 -18.58
N ASN A 473 -4.35 -9.31 -18.89
CA ASN A 473 -4.91 -7.97 -18.76
C ASN A 473 -5.10 -7.38 -20.15
N TYR A 474 -6.28 -6.83 -20.40
CA TYR A 474 -6.64 -6.09 -21.59
C TYR A 474 -7.03 -4.68 -21.17
N GLU A 475 -6.47 -3.68 -21.77
CA GLU A 475 -6.78 -2.28 -21.47
C GLU A 475 -6.88 -1.45 -22.74
N LEU A 476 -7.90 -0.61 -22.78
CA LEU A 476 -8.07 0.45 -23.77
C LEU A 476 -8.16 1.76 -23.01
N GLY A 477 -7.30 2.72 -23.33
CA GLY A 477 -7.26 3.97 -22.61
C GLY A 477 -7.11 5.19 -23.47
N TRP A 478 -7.41 6.33 -22.87
CA TRP A 478 -7.23 7.66 -23.40
C TRP A 478 -6.56 8.54 -22.34
N LYS A 479 -5.61 9.35 -22.76
CA LYS A 479 -4.93 10.33 -21.92
C LYS A 479 -4.91 11.68 -22.64
N LYS A 480 -5.13 12.73 -21.86
CA LYS A 480 -4.84 14.10 -22.20
C LYS A 480 -4.08 14.74 -21.06
N VAL A 481 -2.81 15.08 -21.27
CA VAL A 481 -1.91 15.57 -20.22
C VAL A 481 -1.22 16.82 -20.72
N SER A 482 -1.47 17.93 -20.07
CA SER A 482 -0.80 19.22 -20.27
C SER A 482 -0.25 19.73 -18.95
N ASP A 483 0.39 20.87 -18.92
CA ASP A 483 1.03 21.42 -17.74
C ASP A 483 0.07 21.58 -16.55
N ASN A 484 -1.17 21.98 -16.81
CA ASN A 484 -2.17 22.29 -15.77
C ASN A 484 -3.42 21.39 -15.79
N HIS A 485 -3.52 20.41 -16.70
CA HIS A 485 -4.64 19.48 -16.79
C HIS A 485 -4.17 18.08 -17.11
N SER A 486 -4.66 17.12 -16.36
CA SER A 486 -4.50 15.70 -16.67
C SER A 486 -5.85 14.99 -16.63
N TRP A 487 -6.28 14.44 -17.75
CA TRP A 487 -7.48 13.64 -17.88
C TRP A 487 -7.10 12.26 -18.40
N LYS A 488 -7.52 11.23 -17.69
CA LYS A 488 -7.24 9.85 -18.09
C LYS A 488 -8.48 9.00 -17.94
N ALA A 489 -8.72 8.16 -18.95
CA ALA A 489 -9.78 7.15 -18.92
C ALA A 489 -9.22 5.80 -19.33
N ALA A 490 -9.61 4.74 -18.63
CA ALA A 490 -9.22 3.37 -18.97
C ALA A 490 -10.40 2.43 -18.81
N LEU A 491 -10.65 1.61 -19.84
CA LEU A 491 -11.51 0.43 -19.79
C LEU A 491 -10.60 -0.78 -19.69
N TYR A 492 -10.81 -1.65 -18.69
CA TYR A 492 -9.97 -2.81 -18.47
C TYR A 492 -10.75 -4.09 -18.28
N HIS A 493 -10.16 -5.20 -18.68
CA HIS A 493 -10.63 -6.55 -18.43
C HIS A 493 -9.46 -7.42 -17.96
N ILE A 494 -9.65 -8.11 -16.84
CA ILE A 494 -8.66 -8.96 -16.20
C ILE A 494 -9.25 -10.38 -16.11
N ASP A 495 -8.51 -11.39 -16.59
CA ASP A 495 -8.85 -12.80 -16.49
C ASP A 495 -7.70 -13.56 -15.81
N ILE A 496 -7.93 -14.05 -14.60
CA ILE A 496 -6.93 -14.78 -13.81
C ILE A 496 -7.36 -16.23 -13.68
N LYS A 497 -6.46 -17.13 -14.08
CA LYS A 497 -6.58 -18.56 -13.85
C LYS A 497 -5.82 -18.94 -12.58
N ASP A 498 -6.37 -19.91 -11.86
CA ASP A 498 -5.77 -20.44 -10.64
C ASP A 498 -5.51 -19.39 -9.55
N ASN A 499 -6.35 -18.32 -9.47
CA ASN A 499 -6.29 -17.31 -8.43
C ASN A 499 -6.29 -17.95 -7.04
N ILE A 500 -5.32 -17.61 -6.20
CA ILE A 500 -5.16 -18.21 -4.87
C ILE A 500 -6.03 -17.48 -3.87
N SER A 501 -7.01 -18.16 -3.31
CA SER A 501 -7.95 -17.64 -2.32
C SER A 501 -8.00 -18.48 -1.05
N ALA A 502 -8.19 -17.83 0.10
CA ALA A 502 -8.39 -18.51 1.38
C ALA A 502 -9.86 -18.99 1.51
N THR A 503 -10.05 -20.24 1.92
CA THR A 503 -11.37 -20.81 2.18
C THR A 503 -11.43 -21.32 3.61
N TRP A 504 -12.39 -20.82 4.39
CA TRP A 504 -12.63 -21.24 5.75
C TRP A 504 -13.51 -22.49 5.79
N THR A 505 -13.25 -23.35 6.76
CA THR A 505 -14.17 -24.45 7.13
C THR A 505 -15.52 -23.89 7.61
N ALA A 506 -16.57 -24.70 7.57
CA ALA A 506 -17.89 -24.29 8.05
C ALA A 506 -17.89 -23.85 9.51
N SER A 507 -17.03 -24.46 10.35
CA SER A 507 -16.82 -24.08 11.75
C SER A 507 -16.03 -22.78 11.93
N ARG A 508 -15.42 -22.25 10.86
CA ARG A 508 -14.45 -21.14 10.89
C ARG A 508 -13.24 -21.37 11.80
N ALA A 509 -12.98 -22.61 12.16
CA ALA A 509 -11.83 -22.97 13.01
C ALA A 509 -10.53 -23.07 12.24
N GLU A 510 -10.62 -23.43 10.97
CA GLU A 510 -9.48 -23.65 10.07
C GLU A 510 -9.75 -23.08 8.68
N TYR A 511 -8.68 -22.73 7.96
CA TYR A 511 -8.76 -22.35 6.56
C TYR A 511 -7.65 -23.01 5.75
N THR A 512 -7.85 -23.10 4.44
CA THR A 512 -6.83 -23.52 3.49
C THR A 512 -6.87 -22.61 2.27
N TYR A 513 -5.77 -22.54 1.55
CA TYR A 513 -5.72 -21.86 0.28
C TYR A 513 -6.08 -22.82 -0.86
N LYS A 514 -6.75 -22.31 -1.88
CA LYS A 514 -7.13 -23.05 -3.08
C LYS A 514 -7.04 -22.17 -4.31
N ASN A 515 -6.94 -22.81 -5.48
CA ASN A 515 -7.01 -22.13 -6.76
C ASN A 515 -8.46 -21.99 -7.25
N GLU A 516 -8.84 -20.81 -7.68
CA GLU A 516 -10.14 -20.47 -8.30
C GLU A 516 -9.89 -19.54 -9.50
N ASP A 517 -10.83 -19.41 -10.43
CA ASP A 517 -10.68 -18.43 -11.51
C ASP A 517 -11.26 -17.08 -11.06
N PHE A 518 -10.64 -15.98 -11.47
CA PHE A 518 -11.09 -14.63 -11.16
C PHE A 518 -11.19 -13.80 -12.44
N LYS A 519 -12.23 -12.97 -12.55
CA LYS A 519 -12.39 -11.98 -13.62
C LYS A 519 -12.82 -10.65 -13.06
N ASN A 520 -12.32 -9.59 -13.66
CA ASN A 520 -12.78 -8.25 -13.34
C ASN A 520 -12.85 -7.40 -14.62
N THR A 521 -13.96 -6.70 -14.80
CA THR A 521 -14.12 -5.70 -15.87
C THR A 521 -14.48 -4.39 -15.20
N GLY A 522 -13.82 -3.31 -15.59
CA GLY A 522 -14.07 -2.02 -14.98
C GLY A 522 -13.70 -0.84 -15.87
N ILE A 523 -14.10 0.32 -15.40
CA ILE A 523 -13.74 1.62 -15.97
C ILE A 523 -13.15 2.51 -14.90
N GLU A 524 -12.10 3.23 -15.27
CA GLU A 524 -11.41 4.16 -14.39
C GLU A 524 -11.33 5.53 -15.10
N LEU A 525 -11.64 6.58 -14.34
CA LEU A 525 -11.53 7.96 -14.77
C LEU A 525 -10.74 8.73 -13.71
N THR A 526 -9.74 9.50 -14.13
CA THR A 526 -9.01 10.43 -13.25
C THR A 526 -8.90 11.79 -13.89
N CYS A 527 -8.89 12.80 -13.06
CA CYS A 527 -8.76 14.19 -13.46
C CYS A 527 -7.96 14.95 -12.40
N ASP A 528 -6.89 15.59 -12.82
CA ASP A 528 -6.10 16.53 -12.02
C ASP A 528 -6.11 17.89 -12.74
N ILE A 529 -6.39 18.96 -12.00
CA ILE A 529 -6.47 20.32 -12.52
C ILE A 529 -5.72 21.24 -11.57
N GLU A 530 -4.82 22.04 -12.11
CA GLU A 530 -4.23 23.18 -11.42
C GLU A 530 -4.84 24.47 -11.93
N GLY A 531 -5.48 25.23 -11.05
CA GLY A 531 -6.13 26.49 -11.38
C GLY A 531 -5.24 27.68 -11.06
N ASP A 532 -5.36 28.74 -11.87
CA ASP A 532 -4.56 29.98 -11.77
C ASP A 532 -4.83 30.80 -10.49
N ASN A 533 -5.87 30.44 -9.72
CA ASN A 533 -6.30 31.15 -8.52
C ASN A 533 -5.78 30.52 -7.21
N GLY A 534 -4.82 29.58 -7.31
CA GLY A 534 -4.26 28.85 -6.19
C GLY A 534 -5.07 27.62 -5.77
N PHE A 535 -6.16 27.28 -6.47
CA PHE A 535 -6.90 26.05 -6.23
C PHE A 535 -6.40 24.94 -7.20
N SER A 536 -6.23 23.75 -6.64
CA SER A 536 -5.99 22.52 -7.41
C SER A 536 -7.06 21.50 -7.05
N TYR A 537 -7.43 20.67 -7.99
CA TYR A 537 -8.48 19.67 -7.86
C TYR A 537 -8.00 18.33 -8.35
N ASN A 538 -8.31 17.26 -7.63
CA ASN A 538 -8.10 15.89 -8.09
C ASN A 538 -9.37 15.08 -7.89
N TYR A 539 -9.75 14.30 -8.89
CA TYR A 539 -10.91 13.42 -8.86
C TYR A 539 -10.56 12.08 -9.45
N GLY A 540 -11.10 11.04 -8.84
CA GLY A 540 -10.96 9.68 -9.34
C GLY A 540 -12.23 8.89 -9.17
N VAL A 541 -12.60 8.15 -10.20
CA VAL A 541 -13.73 7.21 -10.18
C VAL A 541 -13.26 5.88 -10.70
N ASN A 542 -13.49 4.82 -9.96
CA ASN A 542 -13.33 3.47 -10.43
C ASN A 542 -14.62 2.69 -10.22
N TYR A 543 -15.11 2.07 -11.29
CA TYR A 543 -16.17 1.09 -11.24
C TYR A 543 -15.61 -0.27 -11.67
N SER A 544 -15.91 -1.33 -10.92
CA SER A 544 -15.44 -2.68 -11.24
C SER A 544 -16.49 -3.75 -10.94
N ASP A 545 -16.43 -4.86 -11.66
CA ASP A 545 -17.35 -5.99 -11.48
C ASP A 545 -16.58 -7.31 -11.28
N PRO A 546 -15.86 -7.47 -10.14
CA PRO A 546 -15.03 -8.64 -9.86
C PRO A 546 -15.86 -9.88 -9.59
N LYS A 547 -15.50 -10.99 -10.22
CA LYS A 547 -16.17 -12.30 -10.08
C LYS A 547 -15.18 -13.41 -9.87
N VAL A 548 -15.51 -14.34 -8.98
CA VAL A 548 -14.76 -15.58 -8.75
C VAL A 548 -15.58 -16.75 -9.22
N LYS A 549 -14.96 -17.59 -10.04
CA LYS A 549 -15.52 -18.89 -10.43
C LYS A 549 -14.84 -19.97 -9.60
N ALA A 550 -15.57 -20.48 -8.62
CA ALA A 550 -15.12 -21.62 -7.84
C ALA A 550 -15.00 -22.87 -8.74
N LYS A 551 -13.97 -23.70 -8.52
CA LYS A 551 -13.82 -24.99 -9.24
C LYS A 551 -15.01 -25.92 -8.99
N THR A 552 -15.57 -25.85 -7.79
CA THR A 552 -16.79 -26.54 -7.41
C THR A 552 -17.77 -25.52 -6.84
N GLY A 553 -18.88 -25.30 -7.50
CA GLY A 553 -19.89 -24.35 -7.03
C GLY A 553 -20.24 -23.24 -8.02
N LYS A 554 -20.99 -22.25 -7.54
CA LYS A 554 -21.49 -21.16 -8.35
C LYS A 554 -20.48 -20.00 -8.41
N THR A 555 -20.47 -19.29 -9.52
CA THR A 555 -19.80 -17.99 -9.64
C THR A 555 -20.38 -17.01 -8.63
N TYR A 556 -19.52 -16.23 -7.98
CA TYR A 556 -19.93 -15.20 -7.04
C TYR A 556 -19.12 -13.91 -7.26
N TRP A 557 -19.65 -12.78 -6.78
CA TRP A 557 -18.91 -11.51 -6.81
C TRP A 557 -17.91 -11.44 -5.67
N ASP A 558 -16.68 -11.10 -6.00
CA ASP A 558 -15.64 -10.80 -5.03
C ASP A 558 -15.52 -9.28 -4.77
N ARG A 559 -16.60 -8.69 -4.25
CA ARG A 559 -16.69 -7.26 -3.97
C ARG A 559 -16.15 -6.88 -2.59
N LYS A 560 -15.22 -7.62 -2.06
CA LYS A 560 -14.58 -7.26 -0.79
C LYS A 560 -13.94 -5.86 -0.85
N PHE A 561 -13.43 -5.46 -2.02
CA PHE A 561 -12.84 -4.15 -2.29
C PHE A 561 -13.83 -3.15 -2.94
N GLY A 562 -15.12 -3.43 -2.86
CA GLY A 562 -16.17 -2.59 -3.41
C GLY A 562 -16.28 -2.67 -4.93
N ARG A 563 -17.40 -2.17 -5.44
CA ARG A 563 -17.64 -1.98 -6.86
C ARG A 563 -17.40 -0.53 -7.29
N TRP A 564 -17.75 0.41 -6.43
CA TRP A 564 -17.58 1.82 -6.66
C TRP A 564 -16.54 2.39 -5.72
N GLN A 565 -15.55 3.08 -6.28
CA GLN A 565 -14.60 3.88 -5.54
C GLN A 565 -14.62 5.30 -6.11
N LEU A 566 -14.82 6.28 -5.24
CA LEU A 566 -14.78 7.70 -5.57
C LEU A 566 -13.74 8.36 -4.68
N ASN A 567 -12.78 9.02 -5.29
CA ASN A 567 -11.77 9.81 -4.60
C ASN A 567 -11.87 11.26 -5.06
N GLY A 568 -11.62 12.18 -4.16
CA GLY A 568 -11.60 13.59 -4.50
C GLY A 568 -10.78 14.39 -3.52
N GLY A 569 -10.16 15.45 -4.01
CA GLY A 569 -9.41 16.40 -3.23
C GLY A 569 -9.50 17.80 -3.80
N ILE A 570 -9.47 18.77 -2.91
CA ILE A 570 -9.33 20.18 -3.21
C ILE A 570 -8.16 20.70 -2.40
N THR A 571 -7.20 21.32 -3.06
CA THR A 571 -6.06 21.99 -2.42
C THR A 571 -6.12 23.46 -2.75
N TYR A 572 -5.92 24.30 -1.75
CA TYR A 572 -5.74 25.73 -1.90
C TYR A 572 -4.34 26.09 -1.43
N ALA A 573 -3.56 26.76 -2.27
CA ALA A 573 -2.22 27.22 -1.95
C ALA A 573 -2.06 28.66 -2.43
N LYS A 574 -1.89 29.58 -1.49
CA LYS A 574 -1.64 31.01 -1.80
C LYS A 574 -0.84 31.63 -0.66
N ASP A 575 0.19 32.38 -1.05
CA ASP A 575 1.08 33.10 -0.14
C ASP A 575 1.66 32.13 0.93
N LYS A 576 1.38 32.43 2.20
CA LYS A 576 1.85 31.66 3.37
C LYS A 576 0.92 30.52 3.79
N PHE A 577 -0.17 30.32 3.09
CA PHE A 577 -1.21 29.36 3.51
C PHE A 577 -1.45 28.31 2.43
N ARG A 578 -1.48 27.05 2.85
CA ARG A 578 -1.85 25.91 2.03
C ARG A 578 -2.81 25.02 2.81
N SER A 579 -3.86 24.56 2.18
CA SER A 579 -4.80 23.63 2.79
C SER A 579 -5.33 22.64 1.77
N SER A 580 -5.47 21.38 2.16
CA SER A 580 -6.08 20.35 1.34
C SER A 580 -7.18 19.60 2.11
N LEU A 581 -8.29 19.35 1.44
CA LEU A 581 -9.37 18.47 1.90
C LEU A 581 -9.49 17.32 0.93
N THR A 582 -9.28 16.09 1.40
CA THR A 582 -9.37 14.89 0.59
C THR A 582 -10.43 13.94 1.13
N GLY A 583 -11.04 13.15 0.25
CA GLY A 583 -12.03 12.14 0.61
C GLY A 583 -11.92 10.89 -0.24
N SER A 584 -12.14 9.73 0.39
CA SER A 584 -12.23 8.43 -0.29
C SER A 584 -13.51 7.72 0.12
N TYR A 585 -14.34 7.37 -0.87
CA TYR A 585 -15.60 6.68 -0.70
C TYR A 585 -15.55 5.33 -1.42
N LEU A 586 -15.87 4.26 -0.69
CA LEU A 586 -15.92 2.91 -1.22
C LEU A 586 -17.29 2.29 -0.94
N ALA A 587 -17.99 1.83 -1.98
CA ALA A 587 -19.36 1.35 -1.88
C ALA A 587 -19.59 0.03 -2.62
N ASP A 588 -20.77 -0.55 -2.38
CA ASP A 588 -21.22 -1.85 -2.89
C ASP A 588 -20.22 -2.97 -2.53
N ARG A 589 -19.90 -3.05 -1.24
CA ARG A 589 -18.96 -3.98 -0.63
C ARG A 589 -19.66 -5.24 -0.13
N VAL A 590 -18.93 -6.34 -0.15
CA VAL A 590 -19.39 -7.63 0.36
C VAL A 590 -18.36 -8.15 1.37
N ASN A 591 -18.83 -8.56 2.54
CA ASN A 591 -17.99 -9.20 3.54
C ASN A 591 -17.92 -10.71 3.30
N THR A 592 -16.74 -11.29 3.41
CA THR A 592 -16.48 -12.73 3.29
C THR A 592 -17.14 -13.34 2.05
N PRO A 593 -16.84 -12.86 0.83
CA PRO A 593 -17.47 -13.35 -0.36
C PRO A 593 -17.14 -14.84 -0.58
N SER A 594 -18.15 -15.62 -0.86
CA SER A 594 -18.02 -17.04 -1.20
C SER A 594 -19.19 -17.49 -2.05
N SER A 595 -19.10 -18.68 -2.64
CA SER A 595 -20.20 -19.29 -3.39
C SER A 595 -21.43 -19.63 -2.50
N ALA A 596 -21.24 -19.74 -1.19
CA ALA A 596 -22.30 -20.10 -0.24
C ALA A 596 -22.87 -18.89 0.51
N HIS A 597 -22.03 -17.89 0.82
CA HIS A 597 -22.40 -16.74 1.66
C HIS A 597 -21.76 -15.46 1.18
N SER A 598 -22.54 -14.40 1.14
CA SER A 598 -22.04 -13.04 1.05
C SER A 598 -22.98 -12.12 1.81
N SER A 599 -22.45 -11.29 2.69
CA SER A 599 -23.20 -10.25 3.37
C SER A 599 -22.78 -8.87 2.86
N LYS A 600 -23.74 -7.98 2.65
CA LYS A 600 -23.46 -6.59 2.25
C LYS A 600 -22.79 -5.86 3.42
N THR A 601 -21.71 -5.15 3.11
CA THR A 601 -21.03 -4.26 4.03
C THR A 601 -21.39 -2.81 3.71
N LYS A 602 -21.58 -1.98 4.74
CA LYS A 602 -21.86 -0.56 4.55
C LYS A 602 -20.69 0.12 3.83
N PRO A 603 -20.96 1.12 2.98
CA PRO A 603 -19.92 1.95 2.41
C PRO A 603 -19.06 2.60 3.49
N TYR A 604 -17.81 2.89 3.19
CA TYR A 604 -17.04 3.79 4.02
C TYR A 604 -16.74 5.11 3.31
N PHE A 605 -16.56 6.15 4.09
CA PHE A 605 -16.17 7.47 3.62
C PHE A 605 -15.18 8.09 4.59
N ILE A 606 -13.92 8.14 4.20
CA ILE A 606 -12.83 8.68 5.02
C ILE A 606 -12.41 10.04 4.43
N THR A 607 -12.27 11.02 5.31
CA THR A 607 -11.89 12.39 4.94
C THR A 607 -10.69 12.84 5.75
N THR A 608 -9.76 13.55 5.11
CA THR A 608 -8.59 14.15 5.75
C THR A 608 -8.52 15.62 5.40
N LEU A 609 -8.30 16.46 6.40
CA LEU A 609 -7.98 17.88 6.24
C LEU A 609 -6.51 18.09 6.63
N ASN A 610 -5.78 18.78 5.77
CA ASN A 610 -4.45 19.28 6.06
C ASN A 610 -4.41 20.79 5.86
N ALA A 611 -3.80 21.54 6.78
CA ALA A 611 -3.64 22.98 6.69
C ALA A 611 -2.25 23.38 7.19
N THR A 612 -1.48 24.03 6.33
CA THR A 612 -0.14 24.51 6.63
C THR A 612 -0.07 26.03 6.54
N TYR A 613 0.50 26.64 7.55
CA TYR A 613 0.87 28.05 7.58
C TYR A 613 2.38 28.16 7.65
N SER A 614 2.99 28.88 6.69
CA SER A 614 4.43 29.15 6.60
C SER A 614 4.69 30.60 6.98
N PRO A 615 4.99 30.92 8.25
CA PRO A 615 5.23 32.31 8.69
C PRO A 615 6.43 32.93 7.97
N ASP A 616 7.43 32.12 7.69
CA ASP A 616 8.65 32.46 6.95
C ASP A 616 9.13 31.26 6.10
N LYS A 617 10.21 31.44 5.34
CA LYS A 617 10.75 30.40 4.44
C LYS A 617 11.31 29.16 5.18
N ASN A 618 11.61 29.30 6.45
CA ASN A 618 12.26 28.27 7.25
C ASN A 618 11.29 27.50 8.15
N SER A 619 10.06 28.00 8.32
CA SER A 619 9.13 27.49 9.32
C SER A 619 7.78 27.10 8.70
N ASP A 620 7.29 25.92 9.03
CA ASP A 620 5.93 25.49 8.73
C ASP A 620 5.21 25.05 9.99
N ILE A 621 3.94 25.45 10.10
CA ILE A 621 3.00 24.99 11.13
C ILE A 621 1.87 24.24 10.40
N THR A 622 1.81 22.93 10.59
CA THR A 622 0.85 22.06 9.89
C THR A 622 -0.11 21.42 10.86
N LEU A 623 -1.41 21.56 10.60
CA LEU A 623 -2.49 20.84 11.26
C LEU A 623 -3.01 19.77 10.31
N THR A 624 -2.93 18.51 10.73
CA THR A 624 -3.53 17.36 10.02
C THR A 624 -4.69 16.82 10.85
N ILE A 625 -5.86 16.60 10.23
CA ILE A 625 -7.02 15.98 10.85
C ILE A 625 -7.47 14.80 10.01
N ASP A 626 -7.22 13.59 10.51
CA ASP A 626 -7.68 12.36 9.87
C ASP A 626 -9.06 11.99 10.37
N ASN A 627 -9.83 11.36 9.46
CA ASN A 627 -11.24 11.03 9.71
C ASN A 627 -12.01 12.24 10.26
N LEU A 628 -11.96 13.35 9.53
CA LEU A 628 -12.54 14.64 9.90
C LEU A 628 -14.01 14.53 10.33
N LEU A 629 -14.78 13.65 9.70
CA LEU A 629 -16.20 13.44 9.98
C LEU A 629 -16.47 12.47 11.15
N ASN A 630 -15.40 11.96 11.80
CA ASN A 630 -15.48 10.99 12.89
C ASN A 630 -16.37 9.78 12.57
N ARG A 631 -16.24 9.27 11.36
CA ARG A 631 -17.00 8.11 10.92
C ARG A 631 -16.44 6.84 11.53
N GLN A 632 -17.31 5.89 11.79
CA GLN A 632 -16.99 4.59 12.37
C GLN A 632 -17.29 3.50 11.37
N ASP A 633 -16.74 3.69 10.18
CA ASP A 633 -16.95 2.78 9.09
C ASP A 633 -16.09 1.53 9.27
N ASN A 634 -16.66 0.36 9.00
CA ASN A 634 -15.93 -0.89 9.00
C ASN A 634 -15.03 -0.96 7.76
N LEU A 635 -13.73 -1.05 7.98
CA LEU A 635 -12.72 -1.13 6.92
C LEU A 635 -12.43 -2.57 6.48
N ASN A 636 -12.96 -3.57 7.18
CA ASN A 636 -12.62 -4.97 6.94
C ASN A 636 -13.54 -5.64 5.92
N HIS A 637 -13.00 -6.68 5.29
CA HIS A 637 -13.63 -7.48 4.25
C HIS A 637 -13.74 -8.96 4.59
N SER A 638 -13.31 -9.39 5.77
CA SER A 638 -13.09 -10.82 6.08
C SER A 638 -13.64 -11.30 7.41
N GLY A 639 -14.86 -10.91 7.76
CA GLY A 639 -15.62 -11.52 8.85
C GLY A 639 -15.34 -11.01 10.26
N SER A 640 -14.25 -10.29 10.51
CA SER A 640 -14.01 -9.54 11.75
C SER A 640 -14.24 -8.06 11.50
N ASP A 641 -14.85 -7.36 12.45
CA ASP A 641 -15.12 -5.93 12.32
C ASP A 641 -13.90 -5.12 12.75
N TYR A 642 -13.28 -4.42 11.82
CA TYR A 642 -12.23 -3.43 12.07
C TYR A 642 -12.72 -2.07 11.61
N TYR A 643 -12.86 -1.15 12.53
CA TYR A 643 -13.41 0.18 12.27
C TYR A 643 -12.30 1.20 12.04
N ALA A 644 -12.63 2.25 11.31
CA ALA A 644 -11.76 3.40 11.15
C ALA A 644 -11.35 3.98 12.51
N VAL A 645 -10.09 4.43 12.62
CA VAL A 645 -9.63 5.17 13.80
C VAL A 645 -10.52 6.41 13.95
N PRO A 646 -11.03 6.72 15.17
CA PRO A 646 -11.79 7.94 15.41
C PRO A 646 -10.95 9.18 15.06
N THR A 647 -11.61 10.32 14.78
CA THR A 647 -10.92 11.57 14.42
C THR A 647 -9.63 11.76 15.19
N SER A 648 -8.54 11.86 14.46
CA SER A 648 -7.21 12.15 14.97
C SER A 648 -6.75 13.50 14.46
N PHE A 649 -6.10 14.29 15.31
CA PHE A 649 -5.41 15.49 14.86
C PHE A 649 -3.96 15.49 15.33
N LEU A 650 -3.11 16.10 14.51
CA LEU A 650 -1.69 16.31 14.77
C LEU A 650 -1.32 17.73 14.36
N LEU A 651 -0.77 18.50 15.28
CA LEU A 651 -0.17 19.81 15.01
C LEU A 651 1.35 19.62 14.96
N THR A 652 1.96 19.95 13.83
CA THR A 652 3.39 19.75 13.59
C THR A 652 4.07 21.09 13.31
N TYR A 653 5.16 21.37 13.96
CA TYR A 653 6.09 22.43 13.62
C TYR A 653 7.29 21.84 12.87
N THR A 654 7.63 22.42 11.74
CA THR A 654 8.80 22.03 10.93
C THR A 654 9.70 23.23 10.76
N TYR A 655 10.99 23.06 11.05
CA TYR A 655 12.04 24.04 10.80
C TYR A 655 12.99 23.52 9.70
N LYS A 656 13.24 24.34 8.69
CA LYS A 656 14.14 24.09 7.56
C LYS A 656 15.40 24.94 7.74
N PHE A 657 16.60 24.37 7.56
CA PHE A 657 17.87 25.05 7.80
C PHE A 657 18.93 24.76 6.74
#